data_c960d10bb678e1d69d4ad1ea1f558ef3
#
_entry.id   c960d10bb678e1d69d4ad1ea1f558ef3
#
_cell.length_a   1.000
_cell.length_b   1.000
_cell.length_c   1.000
_cell.angle_alpha   90.00
_cell.angle_beta   90.00
_cell.angle_gamma   90.00
#
_symmetry.space_group_name_H-M   'P 1'
#
loop_
_entity.id
_entity.type
_entity.pdbx_description
1 polymer ?
#
loop_
_entity_poly.entity_id
_entity_poly.type
_entity_poly.pdbx_seq_one_letter_code
_entity_poly.pdbx_strand_id
1 'polypeptide(L)'
;MNMKNVEHFGDLTPRMERFREEVLDKKPYICAERALLATEAYKKNQNQPPVMKRALMLKNILEKMSIYIEDETLIVGNQASSNKDAPIFPEYTLEFVINELDLFEKRDGDVFYITEETKEALRSIAPFWENNNLRAKGGALLPEEVDVFMETGFFGMEGKLNSGDAHLAVDYPTMLKTGLKGYEERTKKLKSELDLCQVESIDKNCFYKAVLIVIDAVKNFAHRYADLAREMAEKAEEPRKAELLEIARICDKVPYEPAETFQEAVQSTWFIQLILQIESNGHSLSYGRFDQYIYPYYKHDIENGTLTDDQAVELLDNLWIKTLTINKVRSQAHTLSSAGSPMYQNVTIGGQTPDKKDAVNPLSFLILKSVAQTRLPQPNLTVRYHRNMSKEFMDEAIEVMKLGTGMPAFNSDEVIIPSFIEKGVAEEDAYNYSAIGCVETAVPGKWGYRCTGMSYLNFPRVLLIAMNDGIDPTSGKRFVKGCGHFRNMKSYKELQDAVEYVTRELTRMSVIVENAIDLAIERECPDILCSALTQDCIGRGKTIKEGGAVYDFISGLQVGIANMADSLAAIKKLVFEEGKITPDELCDALEDDFTSPKNQKIQKMLINDAPKYGNDIDYVDDLVVEVYDQYIDEMKKYPNTRYGRGPIGGIRYAGTSSISANVGQGMNTMATPDGRKAHEPLAEGCSPAHSMDKSGPTAVFKSVSKLPTHEITGGVLLNQKVTPQMLSTEENKQKLEMIIRTFFNRLDGYHVQYNVVSRDTLIDAQKHPEKHKDLIVRVAGYSAFFNVLSKATQDDIIGRTEQTL
;
A
#
# COMPACT_ATOMS: atom_id res chain seq x y z
N MET A 1 28.94 5.55 -0.74
CA MET A 1 27.94 6.59 -0.54
C MET A 1 28.65 7.94 -0.44
N ASN A 2 28.24 8.96 -1.19
CA ASN A 2 28.96 10.24 -1.17
C ASN A 2 28.46 11.07 0.03
N MET A 3 29.22 11.16 1.09
CA MET A 3 28.87 11.89 2.33
C MET A 3 28.56 13.40 2.11
N LYS A 4 28.95 13.97 0.97
CA LYS A 4 28.66 15.39 0.66
C LYS A 4 27.18 15.77 0.50
N ASN A 5 26.29 14.81 0.21
CA ASN A 5 24.86 15.09 0.05
C ASN A 5 24.08 15.09 1.39
N VAL A 6 24.70 14.67 2.47
CA VAL A 6 24.09 14.68 3.82
C VAL A 6 24.22 16.04 4.47
N GLU A 7 25.31 16.76 4.18
CA GLU A 7 25.59 18.08 4.74
C GLU A 7 24.46 19.10 4.49
N HIS A 8 23.71 18.95 3.38
CA HIS A 8 22.61 19.86 3.03
C HIS A 8 21.45 19.83 4.03
N PHE A 9 21.06 18.61 4.47
CA PHE A 9 19.92 18.44 5.39
C PHE A 9 20.31 18.41 6.86
N GLY A 10 21.63 18.32 7.16
CA GLY A 10 22.14 18.12 8.50
C GLY A 10 21.96 16.68 9.03
N ASP A 11 22.37 16.47 10.25
CA ASP A 11 22.31 15.17 10.91
C ASP A 11 21.13 15.11 11.90
N LEU A 12 20.74 13.90 12.29
CA LEU A 12 19.83 13.68 13.42
C LEU A 12 20.41 14.27 14.71
N THR A 13 19.53 14.68 15.63
CA THR A 13 20.00 14.97 16.99
C THR A 13 20.58 13.69 17.63
N PRO A 14 21.55 13.79 18.53
CA PRO A 14 22.14 12.60 19.15
C PRO A 14 21.14 11.64 19.82
N ARG A 15 20.00 12.18 20.32
CA ARG A 15 18.93 11.34 20.87
C ARG A 15 18.19 10.57 19.78
N MET A 16 17.84 11.21 18.67
CA MET A 16 17.13 10.58 17.55
C MET A 16 18.03 9.58 16.83
N GLU A 17 19.34 9.83 16.75
CA GLU A 17 20.30 8.86 16.24
C GLU A 17 20.32 7.58 17.09
N ARG A 18 20.43 7.69 18.45
CA ARG A 18 20.37 6.53 19.34
C ARG A 18 19.05 5.78 19.24
N PHE A 19 17.93 6.50 19.20
CA PHE A 19 16.61 5.86 19.07
C PHE A 19 16.45 5.14 17.73
N ARG A 20 16.90 5.76 16.65
CA ARG A 20 16.91 5.12 15.32
C ARG A 20 17.76 3.85 15.31
N GLU A 21 18.97 3.89 15.85
CA GLU A 21 19.85 2.72 15.95
C GLU A 21 19.22 1.61 16.80
N GLU A 22 18.66 1.93 17.96
CA GLU A 22 17.94 0.98 18.81
C GLU A 22 16.84 0.26 18.03
N VAL A 23 16.00 1.02 17.30
CA VAL A 23 14.90 0.44 16.51
C VAL A 23 15.43 -0.40 15.34
N LEU A 24 16.50 0.03 14.65
CA LEU A 24 17.05 -0.70 13.52
C LEU A 24 17.71 -2.02 13.93
N ASP A 25 18.45 -2.03 15.03
CA ASP A 25 19.14 -3.22 15.54
C ASP A 25 18.19 -4.23 16.18
N LYS A 26 16.98 -3.81 16.56
CA LYS A 26 15.98 -4.69 17.17
C LYS A 26 15.50 -5.75 16.19
N LYS A 27 15.57 -7.00 16.60
CA LYS A 27 14.97 -8.13 15.87
C LYS A 27 13.44 -8.13 16.04
N PRO A 28 12.66 -8.36 14.97
CA PRO A 28 11.21 -8.46 15.07
C PRO A 28 10.78 -9.81 15.63
N TYR A 29 10.13 -9.81 16.80
CA TYR A 29 9.53 -11.01 17.38
C TYR A 29 8.02 -11.04 17.12
N ILE A 30 7.47 -12.24 17.04
CA ILE A 30 6.02 -12.46 17.06
C ILE A 30 5.53 -12.29 18.50
N CYS A 31 4.52 -11.42 18.69
CA CYS A 31 3.90 -11.14 19.98
C CYS A 31 2.50 -11.75 20.06
N ALA A 32 2.29 -12.66 21.02
CA ALA A 32 0.99 -13.29 21.24
C ALA A 32 0.02 -12.44 22.07
N GLU A 33 0.47 -11.37 22.74
CA GLU A 33 -0.32 -10.64 23.73
C GLU A 33 -1.66 -10.17 23.18
N ARG A 34 -1.65 -9.49 22.02
CA ARG A 34 -2.89 -9.03 21.37
C ARG A 34 -3.84 -10.19 21.05
N ALA A 35 -3.31 -11.30 20.57
CA ALA A 35 -4.12 -12.48 20.22
C ALA A 35 -4.80 -13.10 21.44
N LEU A 36 -4.10 -13.18 22.57
CA LEU A 36 -4.65 -13.66 23.84
C LEU A 36 -5.75 -12.75 24.36
N LEU A 37 -5.53 -11.43 24.34
CA LEU A 37 -6.51 -10.42 24.77
C LEU A 37 -7.73 -10.37 23.85
N ALA A 38 -7.55 -10.51 22.54
CA ALA A 38 -8.65 -10.65 21.59
C ALA A 38 -9.47 -11.91 21.85
N THR A 39 -8.81 -13.04 22.11
CA THR A 39 -9.46 -14.31 22.41
C THR A 39 -10.27 -14.24 23.70
N GLU A 40 -9.72 -13.64 24.75
CA GLU A 40 -10.45 -13.40 26.02
C GLU A 40 -11.74 -12.62 25.78
N ALA A 41 -11.65 -11.50 25.04
CA ALA A 41 -12.79 -10.66 24.73
C ALA A 41 -13.85 -11.37 23.92
N TYR A 42 -13.46 -12.13 22.88
CA TYR A 42 -14.39 -12.89 22.05
C TYR A 42 -15.07 -14.01 22.81
N LYS A 43 -14.36 -14.75 23.66
CA LYS A 43 -14.93 -15.79 24.53
C LYS A 43 -15.97 -15.22 25.50
N LYS A 44 -15.69 -14.06 26.09
CA LYS A 44 -16.60 -13.36 27.04
C LYS A 44 -17.86 -12.84 26.34
N ASN A 45 -17.75 -12.44 25.07
CA ASN A 45 -18.80 -11.72 24.35
C ASN A 45 -19.37 -12.49 23.15
N GLN A 46 -19.41 -13.84 23.20
CA GLN A 46 -19.82 -14.67 22.06
C GLN A 46 -21.20 -14.32 21.49
N ASN A 47 -22.13 -13.93 22.35
CA ASN A 47 -23.52 -13.64 21.97
C ASN A 47 -23.74 -12.19 21.50
N GLN A 48 -22.70 -11.35 21.43
CA GLN A 48 -22.82 -9.97 20.96
C GLN A 48 -22.75 -9.91 19.43
N PRO A 49 -23.41 -8.92 18.80
CA PRO A 49 -23.23 -8.64 17.38
C PRO A 49 -21.75 -8.38 17.02
N PRO A 50 -21.30 -8.63 15.78
CA PRO A 50 -19.91 -8.42 15.38
C PRO A 50 -19.38 -7.02 15.67
N VAL A 51 -20.17 -5.97 15.42
CA VAL A 51 -19.83 -4.56 15.74
C VAL A 51 -19.49 -4.39 17.23
N MET A 52 -20.28 -4.98 18.13
CA MET A 52 -20.03 -4.94 19.57
C MET A 52 -18.84 -5.80 19.98
N LYS A 53 -18.67 -7.00 19.37
CA LYS A 53 -17.49 -7.85 19.64
C LYS A 53 -16.20 -7.10 19.31
N ARG A 54 -16.14 -6.43 18.17
CA ARG A 54 -14.98 -5.65 17.72
C ARG A 54 -14.68 -4.50 18.68
N ALA A 55 -15.69 -3.74 19.09
CA ALA A 55 -15.51 -2.65 20.05
C ALA A 55 -15.00 -3.14 21.41
N LEU A 56 -15.60 -4.22 21.94
CA LEU A 56 -15.21 -4.81 23.23
C LEU A 56 -13.83 -5.48 23.17
N MET A 57 -13.47 -6.05 22.02
CA MET A 57 -12.13 -6.58 21.78
C MET A 57 -11.10 -5.45 21.83
N LEU A 58 -11.29 -4.38 21.07
CA LEU A 58 -10.36 -3.25 21.06
C LEU A 58 -10.23 -2.64 22.46
N LYS A 59 -11.34 -2.45 23.16
CA LYS A 59 -11.34 -2.00 24.58
C LYS A 59 -10.47 -2.91 25.45
N ASN A 60 -10.70 -4.23 25.41
CA ASN A 60 -9.93 -5.19 26.23
C ASN A 60 -8.42 -5.15 25.92
N ILE A 61 -8.06 -4.96 24.65
CA ILE A 61 -6.66 -4.83 24.23
C ILE A 61 -6.06 -3.53 24.80
N LEU A 62 -6.69 -2.37 24.54
CA LEU A 62 -6.16 -1.07 24.94
C LEU A 62 -6.07 -0.89 26.48
N GLU A 63 -6.97 -1.54 27.23
CA GLU A 63 -6.95 -1.51 28.70
C GLU A 63 -5.86 -2.41 29.31
N LYS A 64 -5.47 -3.50 28.64
CA LYS A 64 -4.64 -4.54 29.26
C LYS A 64 -3.28 -4.74 28.61
N MET A 65 -3.09 -4.38 27.33
CA MET A 65 -1.81 -4.59 26.66
C MET A 65 -0.67 -3.89 27.40
N SER A 66 0.52 -4.47 27.31
CA SER A 66 1.74 -3.88 27.84
C SER A 66 2.03 -2.54 27.17
N ILE A 67 2.35 -1.53 28.01
CA ILE A 67 2.78 -0.21 27.53
C ILE A 67 4.16 0.11 28.08
N TYR A 68 4.94 0.90 27.33
CA TYR A 68 6.26 1.38 27.74
C TYR A 68 6.57 2.73 27.09
N ILE A 69 7.53 3.44 27.64
CA ILE A 69 8.07 4.69 27.11
C ILE A 69 9.58 4.49 26.98
N GLU A 70 10.07 4.64 25.76
CA GLU A 70 11.51 4.56 25.46
C GLU A 70 12.23 5.80 26.01
N ASP A 71 13.49 5.64 26.41
CA ASP A 71 14.25 6.69 27.07
C ASP A 71 14.47 7.94 26.21
N GLU A 72 14.59 7.77 24.89
CA GLU A 72 14.91 8.84 23.95
C GLU A 72 13.69 9.48 23.30
N THR A 73 12.45 9.02 23.58
CA THR A 73 11.26 9.46 22.86
C THR A 73 10.58 10.69 23.46
N LEU A 74 10.02 11.52 22.58
CA LEU A 74 9.15 12.65 22.89
C LEU A 74 7.68 12.34 22.60
N ILE A 75 7.43 11.25 21.86
CA ILE A 75 6.11 10.78 21.43
C ILE A 75 5.95 9.34 21.93
N VAL A 76 4.84 9.02 22.55
CA VAL A 76 4.62 7.72 23.21
C VAL A 76 3.52 6.91 22.57
N GLY A 77 3.63 5.60 22.70
CA GLY A 77 2.68 4.62 22.16
C GLY A 77 3.39 3.45 21.51
N ASN A 78 2.94 2.23 21.76
CA ASN A 78 3.48 0.98 21.19
C ASN A 78 2.38 0.04 20.71
N GLN A 79 2.66 -0.72 19.66
CA GLN A 79 1.74 -1.69 19.07
C GLN A 79 1.79 -3.07 19.75
N ALA A 80 2.92 -3.45 20.29
CA ALA A 80 3.21 -4.75 20.87
C ALA A 80 4.11 -4.58 22.10
N SER A 81 4.45 -5.68 22.77
CA SER A 81 5.24 -5.68 24.01
C SER A 81 6.66 -5.14 23.88
N SER A 82 7.17 -4.99 22.65
CA SER A 82 8.48 -4.39 22.37
C SER A 82 8.49 -3.75 20.97
N ASN A 83 9.44 -2.85 20.71
CA ASN A 83 9.62 -2.21 19.41
C ASN A 83 9.80 -3.24 18.28
N LYS A 84 9.13 -3.04 17.15
CA LYS A 84 9.11 -3.90 15.97
C LYS A 84 8.50 -5.29 16.18
N ASP A 85 8.08 -5.66 17.38
CA ASP A 85 7.36 -6.91 17.57
C ASP A 85 6.02 -6.87 16.83
N ALA A 86 5.66 -8.01 16.22
CA ALA A 86 4.49 -8.11 15.37
C ALA A 86 3.34 -8.83 16.08
N PRO A 87 2.22 -8.14 16.35
CA PRO A 87 1.05 -8.74 16.97
C PRO A 87 0.32 -9.69 16.02
N ILE A 88 -0.36 -10.70 16.56
CA ILE A 88 -1.21 -11.62 15.83
C ILE A 88 -2.68 -11.20 15.94
N PHE A 89 -3.40 -11.35 14.82
CA PHE A 89 -4.80 -10.98 14.63
C PHE A 89 -5.66 -12.23 14.33
N PRO A 90 -5.98 -13.04 15.35
CA PRO A 90 -6.60 -14.35 15.15
C PRO A 90 -8.04 -14.27 14.61
N GLU A 91 -8.69 -13.12 14.75
CA GLU A 91 -10.03 -12.86 14.21
C GLU A 91 -10.07 -12.80 12.68
N TYR A 92 -8.94 -12.57 12.02
CA TYR A 92 -8.81 -12.68 10.57
C TYR A 92 -8.44 -14.09 10.15
N THR A 93 -7.34 -14.63 10.71
CA THR A 93 -6.91 -16.03 10.54
C THR A 93 -5.81 -16.34 11.54
N LEU A 94 -5.77 -17.60 11.99
CA LEU A 94 -4.65 -18.14 12.77
C LEU A 94 -4.00 -19.33 12.07
N GLU A 95 -4.63 -19.86 11.02
CA GLU A 95 -4.21 -21.09 10.35
C GLU A 95 -2.77 -21.03 9.83
N PHE A 96 -2.45 -20.02 9.01
CA PHE A 96 -1.09 -19.91 8.46
C PHE A 96 -0.05 -19.69 9.57
N VAL A 97 -0.41 -18.95 10.63
CA VAL A 97 0.49 -18.69 11.76
C VAL A 97 0.88 -20.02 12.43
N ILE A 98 -0.11 -20.87 12.71
CA ILE A 98 0.13 -22.19 13.33
C ILE A 98 0.96 -23.09 12.40
N ASN A 99 0.66 -23.08 11.11
CA ASN A 99 1.37 -23.90 10.12
C ASN A 99 2.83 -23.43 9.91
N GLU A 100 3.12 -22.16 10.12
CA GLU A 100 4.44 -21.57 9.87
C GLU A 100 5.26 -21.29 11.14
N LEU A 101 4.80 -21.69 12.35
CA LEU A 101 5.48 -21.42 13.63
C LEU A 101 6.99 -21.80 13.64
N ASP A 102 7.35 -22.89 12.96
CA ASP A 102 8.73 -23.38 12.89
C ASP A 102 9.47 -22.94 11.61
N LEU A 103 8.82 -22.12 10.78
CA LEU A 103 9.34 -21.61 9.50
C LEU A 103 9.70 -20.13 9.56
N PHE A 104 9.10 -19.32 10.44
CA PHE A 104 9.30 -17.86 10.49
C PHE A 104 10.76 -17.44 10.53
N GLU A 105 11.61 -18.14 11.29
CA GLU A 105 13.04 -17.85 11.40
C GLU A 105 13.88 -18.36 10.22
N LYS A 106 13.28 -19.19 9.35
CA LYS A 106 13.97 -19.81 8.20
C LYS A 106 13.58 -19.23 6.86
N ARG A 107 12.76 -18.18 6.85
CA ARG A 107 12.29 -17.52 5.63
C ARG A 107 13.46 -16.88 4.87
N ASP A 108 13.36 -16.89 3.55
CA ASP A 108 14.19 -16.09 2.66
C ASP A 108 13.55 -14.69 2.52
N GLY A 109 13.88 -13.78 3.43
CA GLY A 109 13.26 -12.47 3.59
C GLY A 109 12.12 -12.46 4.61
N ASP A 110 11.80 -11.28 5.13
CA ASP A 110 10.73 -11.08 6.12
C ASP A 110 10.77 -12.05 7.31
N VAL A 111 11.98 -12.20 7.89
CA VAL A 111 12.24 -13.10 9.00
C VAL A 111 11.62 -12.55 10.29
N PHE A 112 10.88 -13.40 10.99
CA PHE A 112 10.40 -13.13 12.35
C PHE A 112 10.95 -14.16 13.32
N TYR A 113 11.29 -13.69 14.51
CA TYR A 113 11.71 -14.55 15.61
C TYR A 113 10.51 -14.91 16.49
N ILE A 114 10.53 -16.09 17.12
CA ILE A 114 9.43 -16.54 17.96
C ILE A 114 9.95 -17.41 19.12
N THR A 115 9.49 -17.15 20.34
CA THR A 115 9.83 -17.97 21.50
C THR A 115 8.92 -19.21 21.62
N GLU A 116 9.37 -20.25 22.29
CA GLU A 116 8.52 -21.44 22.52
C GLU A 116 7.27 -21.10 23.36
N GLU A 117 7.37 -20.18 24.31
CA GLU A 117 6.21 -19.69 25.07
C GLU A 117 5.17 -19.05 24.17
N THR A 118 5.61 -18.23 23.21
CA THR A 118 4.71 -17.63 22.20
C THR A 118 4.06 -18.70 21.32
N LYS A 119 4.81 -19.72 20.89
CA LYS A 119 4.25 -20.83 20.11
C LYS A 119 3.18 -21.60 20.89
N GLU A 120 3.45 -21.93 22.15
CA GLU A 120 2.51 -22.60 23.04
C GLU A 120 1.25 -21.76 23.28
N ALA A 121 1.42 -20.47 23.53
CA ALA A 121 0.31 -19.54 23.73
C ALA A 121 -0.60 -19.49 22.48
N LEU A 122 -0.03 -19.35 21.27
CA LEU A 122 -0.78 -19.34 20.02
C LEU A 122 -1.47 -20.68 19.74
N ARG A 123 -0.81 -21.83 19.99
CA ARG A 123 -1.43 -23.16 19.87
C ARG A 123 -2.62 -23.32 20.83
N SER A 124 -2.55 -22.75 22.03
CA SER A 124 -3.60 -22.87 23.05
C SER A 124 -4.92 -22.21 22.65
N ILE A 125 -4.87 -21.16 21.83
CA ILE A 125 -6.05 -20.42 21.36
C ILE A 125 -6.55 -20.90 20.00
N ALA A 126 -5.76 -21.67 19.24
CA ALA A 126 -6.10 -22.10 17.89
C ALA A 126 -7.44 -22.84 17.78
N PRO A 127 -7.83 -23.76 18.68
CA PRO A 127 -9.12 -24.44 18.57
C PRO A 127 -10.34 -23.52 18.66
N PHE A 128 -10.23 -22.41 19.38
CA PHE A 128 -11.31 -21.42 19.45
C PHE A 128 -11.51 -20.70 18.12
N TRP A 129 -10.43 -20.43 17.41
CA TRP A 129 -10.43 -19.64 16.18
C TRP A 129 -10.61 -20.45 14.89
N GLU A 130 -10.57 -21.79 14.94
CA GLU A 130 -10.66 -22.66 13.76
C GLU A 130 -11.83 -22.30 12.84
N ASN A 131 -13.03 -22.05 13.42
CA ASN A 131 -14.24 -21.70 12.69
C ASN A 131 -14.80 -20.30 13.05
N ASN A 132 -14.09 -19.53 13.86
CA ASN A 132 -14.54 -18.22 14.35
C ASN A 132 -13.79 -17.01 13.73
N ASN A 133 -13.09 -17.21 12.63
CA ASN A 133 -12.30 -16.18 11.98
C ASN A 133 -12.87 -15.80 10.60
N LEU A 134 -12.40 -14.68 10.08
CA LEU A 134 -12.80 -14.14 8.78
C LEU A 134 -12.54 -15.13 7.64
N ARG A 135 -11.37 -15.80 7.63
CA ARG A 135 -11.00 -16.74 6.56
C ARG A 135 -11.98 -17.90 6.45
N ALA A 136 -12.30 -18.53 7.55
CA ALA A 136 -13.24 -19.68 7.58
C ALA A 136 -14.65 -19.25 7.14
N LYS A 137 -15.15 -18.13 7.68
CA LYS A 137 -16.50 -17.62 7.38
C LYS A 137 -16.60 -17.02 5.98
N GLY A 138 -15.56 -16.33 5.53
CA GLY A 138 -15.49 -15.77 4.17
C GLY A 138 -15.36 -16.85 3.11
N GLY A 139 -14.58 -17.89 3.37
CA GLY A 139 -14.50 -19.05 2.49
C GLY A 139 -15.84 -19.73 2.25
N ALA A 140 -16.69 -19.80 3.29
CA ALA A 140 -18.02 -20.37 3.18
C ALA A 140 -19.02 -19.52 2.34
N LEU A 141 -18.69 -18.28 1.99
CA LEU A 141 -19.50 -17.43 1.12
C LEU A 141 -19.11 -17.54 -0.36
N LEU A 142 -18.00 -18.17 -0.67
CA LEU A 142 -17.54 -18.30 -2.05
C LEU A 142 -18.41 -19.32 -2.80
N PRO A 143 -18.93 -18.99 -3.99
CA PRO A 143 -19.66 -19.96 -4.80
C PRO A 143 -18.72 -20.93 -5.51
N GLU A 144 -19.22 -22.14 -5.84
CA GLU A 144 -18.46 -23.23 -6.46
C GLU A 144 -17.80 -22.83 -7.78
N GLU A 145 -18.39 -21.88 -8.52
CA GLU A 145 -17.86 -21.40 -9.80
C GLU A 145 -16.48 -20.75 -9.70
N VAL A 146 -16.08 -20.33 -8.49
CA VAL A 146 -14.78 -19.67 -8.26
C VAL A 146 -13.79 -20.55 -7.50
N ASP A 147 -14.12 -21.76 -7.12
CA ASP A 147 -13.26 -22.68 -6.37
C ASP A 147 -11.89 -22.87 -7.02
N VAL A 148 -11.88 -23.05 -8.35
CA VAL A 148 -10.64 -23.23 -9.10
C VAL A 148 -9.68 -22.05 -8.97
N PHE A 149 -10.18 -20.84 -8.84
CA PHE A 149 -9.35 -19.63 -8.68
C PHE A 149 -8.82 -19.50 -7.25
N MET A 150 -9.62 -19.91 -6.26
CA MET A 150 -9.20 -19.94 -4.86
C MET A 150 -8.14 -21.03 -4.61
N GLU A 151 -8.32 -22.24 -5.14
CA GLU A 151 -7.36 -23.33 -5.06
C GLU A 151 -6.02 -23.03 -5.72
N THR A 152 -6.04 -22.29 -6.83
CA THR A 152 -4.83 -21.96 -7.59
C THR A 152 -4.19 -20.63 -7.17
N GLY A 153 -4.84 -19.86 -6.30
CA GLY A 153 -4.39 -18.52 -5.90
C GLY A 153 -4.30 -17.52 -7.07
N PHE A 154 -5.08 -17.73 -8.13
CA PHE A 154 -4.97 -16.99 -9.39
C PHE A 154 -5.13 -15.48 -9.22
N PHE A 155 -6.10 -15.03 -8.42
CA PHE A 155 -6.36 -13.62 -8.17
C PHE A 155 -5.59 -13.06 -6.97
N GLY A 156 -4.90 -13.87 -6.19
CA GLY A 156 -4.19 -13.44 -4.97
C GLY A 156 -5.11 -12.90 -3.86
N MET A 157 -6.40 -13.18 -3.94
CA MET A 157 -7.41 -12.60 -3.03
C MET A 157 -7.53 -13.33 -1.70
N GLU A 158 -7.06 -14.56 -1.60
CA GLU A 158 -7.00 -15.32 -0.34
C GLU A 158 -6.24 -14.55 0.75
N GLY A 159 -5.29 -13.70 0.36
CA GLY A 159 -4.60 -12.78 1.25
C GLY A 159 -5.53 -11.81 1.99
N LYS A 160 -6.67 -11.42 1.39
CA LYS A 160 -7.65 -10.51 2.00
C LYS A 160 -8.43 -11.16 3.14
N LEU A 161 -8.71 -12.45 3.03
CA LEU A 161 -9.31 -13.22 4.13
C LEU A 161 -8.33 -13.40 5.31
N ASN A 162 -7.02 -13.29 5.07
CA ASN A 162 -6.00 -13.38 6.10
C ASN A 162 -5.69 -12.04 6.76
N SER A 163 -5.72 -10.95 6.00
CA SER A 163 -5.27 -9.63 6.47
C SER A 163 -6.39 -8.61 6.66
N GLY A 164 -7.58 -8.86 6.13
CA GLY A 164 -8.63 -7.84 6.13
C GLY A 164 -8.33 -6.69 5.19
N ASP A 165 -8.80 -5.52 5.53
CA ASP A 165 -8.80 -4.35 4.68
C ASP A 165 -8.30 -3.10 5.40
N ALA A 166 -7.74 -2.16 4.64
CA ALA A 166 -7.32 -0.84 5.06
C ALA A 166 -7.26 0.08 3.82
N HIS A 167 -6.13 0.65 3.42
CA HIS A 167 -5.96 1.52 2.23
C HIS A 167 -6.83 2.78 2.30
N LEU A 168 -6.71 3.50 3.40
CA LEU A 168 -7.37 4.78 3.59
C LEU A 168 -6.56 5.69 4.53
N ALA A 169 -6.96 6.94 4.64
CA ALA A 169 -6.57 7.87 5.68
C ALA A 169 -7.83 8.39 6.36
N VAL A 170 -7.85 8.45 7.69
CA VAL A 170 -8.97 8.97 8.46
C VAL A 170 -9.02 10.50 8.45
N ASP A 171 -10.08 11.09 9.00
CA ASP A 171 -10.28 12.54 9.10
C ASP A 171 -9.44 13.16 10.24
N TYR A 172 -8.10 13.15 10.06
CA TYR A 172 -7.20 13.78 11.02
C TYR A 172 -7.50 15.27 11.26
N PRO A 173 -7.83 16.10 10.23
CA PRO A 173 -8.14 17.51 10.46
C PRO A 173 -9.26 17.74 11.46
N THR A 174 -10.38 17.04 11.30
CA THR A 174 -11.51 17.15 12.24
C THR A 174 -11.15 16.59 13.60
N MET A 175 -10.46 15.44 13.65
CA MET A 175 -10.05 14.79 14.89
C MET A 175 -9.14 15.70 15.73
N LEU A 176 -8.15 16.37 15.13
CA LEU A 176 -7.27 17.30 15.84
C LEU A 176 -8.02 18.53 16.36
N LYS A 177 -8.96 19.05 15.55
CA LYS A 177 -9.73 20.26 15.87
C LYS A 177 -10.76 20.06 16.98
N THR A 178 -11.40 18.89 17.06
CA THR A 178 -12.52 18.62 17.98
C THR A 178 -12.18 17.65 19.11
N GLY A 179 -11.07 16.95 18.99
CA GLY A 179 -10.77 15.77 19.79
C GLY A 179 -11.80 14.65 19.59
N LEU A 180 -11.56 13.50 20.15
CA LEU A 180 -12.56 12.42 20.21
C LEU A 180 -13.80 12.82 21.01
N LYS A 181 -13.71 13.84 21.87
CA LYS A 181 -14.81 14.45 22.60
C LYS A 181 -15.90 14.96 21.65
N GLY A 182 -15.54 15.63 20.55
CA GLY A 182 -16.51 16.08 19.56
C GLY A 182 -17.25 14.92 18.89
N TYR A 183 -16.55 13.81 18.62
CA TYR A 183 -17.17 12.58 18.10
C TYR A 183 -18.09 11.91 19.15
N GLU A 184 -17.69 11.90 20.41
CA GLU A 184 -18.51 11.38 21.52
C GLU A 184 -19.81 12.17 21.67
N GLU A 185 -19.73 13.50 21.72
CA GLU A 185 -20.88 14.40 21.85
C GLU A 185 -21.85 14.22 20.69
N ARG A 186 -21.33 14.21 19.45
CA ARG A 186 -22.14 13.97 18.23
C ARG A 186 -22.82 12.60 18.29
N THR A 187 -22.10 11.56 18.67
CA THR A 187 -22.64 10.20 18.75
C THR A 187 -23.72 10.10 19.81
N LYS A 188 -23.51 10.68 21.00
CA LYS A 188 -24.52 10.73 22.08
C LYS A 188 -25.79 11.44 21.64
N LYS A 189 -25.65 12.58 20.95
CA LYS A 189 -26.79 13.33 20.42
C LYS A 189 -27.59 12.47 19.44
N LEU A 190 -26.95 11.96 18.38
CA LEU A 190 -27.63 11.14 17.36
C LEU A 190 -28.27 9.89 17.96
N LYS A 191 -27.61 9.25 18.95
CA LYS A 191 -28.15 8.10 19.66
C LYS A 191 -29.41 8.46 20.43
N SER A 192 -29.48 9.65 21.06
CA SER A 192 -30.67 10.10 21.83
C SER A 192 -31.85 10.46 20.93
N GLU A 193 -31.61 10.75 19.66
CA GLU A 193 -32.62 11.12 18.66
C GLU A 193 -33.21 9.89 17.93
N LEU A 194 -32.72 8.66 18.19
CA LEU A 194 -33.24 7.44 17.55
C LEU A 194 -34.66 7.11 17.97
N ASP A 195 -35.52 6.88 16.99
CA ASP A 195 -36.78 6.18 17.20
C ASP A 195 -36.54 4.66 17.15
N LEU A 196 -36.43 4.03 18.31
CA LEU A 196 -36.14 2.60 18.43
C LEU A 196 -37.30 1.69 17.96
N CYS A 197 -38.44 2.25 17.57
CA CYS A 197 -39.51 1.51 16.90
C CYS A 197 -39.21 1.25 15.42
N GLN A 198 -38.21 1.92 14.86
CA GLN A 198 -37.74 1.68 13.50
C GLN A 198 -36.64 0.60 13.53
N VAL A 199 -36.75 -0.39 12.64
CA VAL A 199 -35.79 -1.53 12.59
C VAL A 199 -34.35 -1.05 12.40
N GLU A 200 -34.12 -0.11 11.49
CA GLU A 200 -32.78 0.45 11.22
C GLU A 200 -32.18 1.15 12.44
N SER A 201 -33.00 1.69 13.34
CA SER A 201 -32.53 2.37 14.55
C SER A 201 -31.91 1.40 15.56
N ILE A 202 -32.23 0.12 15.49
CA ILE A 202 -31.63 -0.92 16.34
C ILE A 202 -30.13 -1.11 15.95
N ASP A 203 -29.84 -1.22 14.64
CA ASP A 203 -28.47 -1.35 14.14
C ASP A 203 -27.66 -0.08 14.41
N LYS A 204 -28.24 1.10 14.12
CA LYS A 204 -27.62 2.40 14.43
C LYS A 204 -27.28 2.54 15.91
N ASN A 205 -28.21 2.14 16.81
CA ASN A 205 -27.99 2.16 18.26
C ASN A 205 -26.85 1.23 18.68
N CYS A 206 -26.73 0.06 18.04
CA CYS A 206 -25.64 -0.87 18.26
C CYS A 206 -24.29 -0.25 17.85
N PHE A 207 -24.20 0.34 16.65
CA PHE A 207 -23.03 1.04 16.17
C PHE A 207 -22.64 2.22 17.07
N TYR A 208 -23.57 3.08 17.45
CA TYR A 208 -23.28 4.20 18.34
C TYR A 208 -22.77 3.77 19.72
N LYS A 209 -23.31 2.68 20.28
CA LYS A 209 -22.77 2.08 21.52
C LYS A 209 -21.32 1.62 21.32
N ALA A 210 -21.02 0.97 20.20
CA ALA A 210 -19.68 0.50 19.88
C ALA A 210 -18.69 1.67 19.75
N VAL A 211 -19.08 2.76 19.05
CA VAL A 211 -18.26 3.98 18.93
C VAL A 211 -17.96 4.59 20.31
N LEU A 212 -18.95 4.72 21.18
CA LEU A 212 -18.75 5.27 22.53
C LEU A 212 -17.80 4.40 23.37
N ILE A 213 -17.89 3.07 23.27
CA ILE A 213 -16.99 2.13 23.94
C ILE A 213 -15.55 2.33 23.48
N VAL A 214 -15.34 2.48 22.17
CA VAL A 214 -14.01 2.63 21.58
C VAL A 214 -13.40 3.99 21.94
N ILE A 215 -14.18 5.08 21.91
CA ILE A 215 -13.70 6.41 22.33
C ILE A 215 -13.23 6.38 23.78
N ASP A 216 -14.02 5.79 24.69
CA ASP A 216 -13.63 5.63 26.10
C ASP A 216 -12.35 4.80 26.25
N ALA A 217 -12.20 3.72 25.48
CA ALA A 217 -11.00 2.88 25.49
C ALA A 217 -9.76 3.62 25.01
N VAL A 218 -9.86 4.44 23.97
CA VAL A 218 -8.75 5.27 23.45
C VAL A 218 -8.35 6.32 24.48
N LYS A 219 -9.30 6.99 25.11
CA LYS A 219 -9.04 7.94 26.18
C LYS A 219 -8.27 7.29 27.33
N ASN A 220 -8.74 6.14 27.81
CA ASN A 220 -8.11 5.41 28.90
C ASN A 220 -6.70 4.93 28.54
N PHE A 221 -6.49 4.52 27.29
CA PHE A 221 -5.17 4.15 26.79
C PHE A 221 -4.17 5.31 26.85
N ALA A 222 -4.57 6.51 26.43
CA ALA A 222 -3.74 7.70 26.55
C ALA A 222 -3.42 8.04 28.03
N HIS A 223 -4.43 7.98 28.93
CA HIS A 223 -4.22 8.20 30.37
C HIS A 223 -3.25 7.20 30.99
N ARG A 224 -3.23 5.93 30.54
CA ARG A 224 -2.24 4.94 31.01
C ARG A 224 -0.81 5.40 30.72
N TYR A 225 -0.56 6.04 29.56
CA TYR A 225 0.74 6.63 29.24
C TYR A 225 1.03 7.86 30.10
N ALA A 226 0.03 8.68 30.39
CA ALA A 226 0.20 9.81 31.29
C ALA A 226 0.64 9.36 32.69
N ASP A 227 0.01 8.32 33.23
CA ASP A 227 0.36 7.76 34.55
C ASP A 227 1.76 7.14 34.53
N LEU A 228 2.11 6.37 33.49
CA LEU A 228 3.45 5.80 33.34
C LEU A 228 4.53 6.88 33.23
N ALA A 229 4.26 7.96 32.48
CA ALA A 229 5.20 9.07 32.33
C ALA A 229 5.43 9.79 33.67
N ARG A 230 4.40 9.98 34.51
CA ARG A 230 4.54 10.52 35.87
C ARG A 230 5.38 9.63 36.77
N GLU A 231 5.11 8.32 36.75
CA GLU A 231 5.88 7.34 37.51
C GLU A 231 7.38 7.37 37.13
N MET A 232 7.67 7.45 35.83
CA MET A 232 9.04 7.55 35.32
C MET A 232 9.69 8.88 35.72
N ALA A 233 8.93 9.99 35.66
CA ALA A 233 9.42 11.31 36.03
C ALA A 233 9.86 11.41 37.51
N GLU A 234 9.27 10.61 38.41
CA GLU A 234 9.71 10.55 39.84
C GLU A 234 11.13 10.01 39.97
N LYS A 235 11.61 9.20 39.02
CA LYS A 235 12.90 8.54 39.02
C LYS A 235 13.93 9.21 38.11
N ALA A 236 13.47 10.14 37.24
CA ALA A 236 14.31 10.80 36.25
C ALA A 236 14.92 12.10 36.77
N GLU A 237 16.08 12.46 36.19
CA GLU A 237 16.72 13.76 36.38
C GLU A 237 16.38 14.71 35.21
N GLU A 238 16.65 16.04 35.44
CA GLU A 238 16.49 17.02 34.35
C GLU A 238 17.56 16.81 33.26
N PRO A 239 17.24 17.01 31.96
CA PRO A 239 15.94 17.55 31.46
C PRO A 239 14.84 16.49 31.27
N ARG A 240 15.13 15.18 31.33
CA ARG A 240 14.17 14.08 31.05
C ARG A 240 12.93 14.13 31.93
N LYS A 241 13.09 14.54 33.19
CA LYS A 241 11.95 14.70 34.12
C LYS A 241 10.90 15.69 33.57
N ALA A 242 11.36 16.87 33.11
CA ALA A 242 10.47 17.87 32.54
C ALA A 242 9.78 17.34 31.29
N GLU A 243 10.49 16.63 30.43
CA GLU A 243 9.92 16.00 29.21
C GLU A 243 8.84 14.97 29.55
N LEU A 244 9.09 14.08 30.53
CA LEU A 244 8.13 13.08 30.96
C LEU A 244 6.87 13.71 31.58
N LEU A 245 7.00 14.81 32.32
CA LEU A 245 5.86 15.55 32.82
C LEU A 245 5.06 16.23 31.72
N GLU A 246 5.73 16.72 30.67
CA GLU A 246 5.07 17.27 29.49
C GLU A 246 4.36 16.16 28.69
N ILE A 247 4.98 15.00 28.49
CA ILE A 247 4.34 13.82 27.90
C ILE A 247 3.09 13.44 28.69
N ALA A 248 3.15 13.43 30.02
CA ALA A 248 2.00 13.13 30.87
C ALA A 248 0.87 14.15 30.65
N ARG A 249 1.18 15.45 30.63
CA ARG A 249 0.22 16.53 30.38
C ARG A 249 -0.45 16.35 29.02
N ILE A 250 0.33 16.06 27.98
CA ILE A 250 -0.15 15.84 26.61
C ILE A 250 -1.06 14.61 26.57
N CYS A 251 -0.66 13.50 27.16
CA CYS A 251 -1.46 12.27 27.16
C CYS A 251 -2.75 12.34 28.00
N ASP A 252 -2.83 13.24 29.00
CA ASP A 252 -4.09 13.54 29.68
C ASP A 252 -5.10 14.28 28.81
N LYS A 253 -4.60 15.02 27.82
CA LYS A 253 -5.40 15.86 26.95
C LYS A 253 -5.78 15.17 25.64
N VAL A 254 -4.79 14.73 24.87
CA VAL A 254 -4.99 14.19 23.52
C VAL A 254 -4.91 12.66 23.48
N PRO A 255 -5.67 12.01 22.60
CA PRO A 255 -6.50 12.54 21.49
C PRO A 255 -7.95 12.86 21.91
N TYR A 256 -8.29 12.84 23.21
CA TYR A 256 -9.67 13.04 23.64
C TYR A 256 -10.11 14.51 23.51
N GLU A 257 -9.34 15.46 24.05
CA GLU A 257 -9.58 16.90 23.85
C GLU A 257 -8.90 17.40 22.56
N PRO A 258 -9.29 18.56 22.01
CA PRO A 258 -8.64 19.18 20.88
C PRO A 258 -7.14 19.42 21.12
N ALA A 259 -6.33 19.25 20.07
CA ALA A 259 -4.93 19.68 20.10
C ALA A 259 -4.83 21.20 19.99
N GLU A 260 -3.85 21.82 20.67
CA GLU A 260 -3.57 23.25 20.64
C GLU A 260 -2.12 23.54 20.18
N THR A 261 -1.18 22.66 20.48
CA THR A 261 0.24 22.81 20.15
C THR A 261 0.67 21.80 19.09
N PHE A 262 1.81 22.05 18.47
CA PHE A 262 2.39 21.14 17.48
C PHE A 262 2.68 19.74 18.06
N GLN A 263 3.27 19.68 19.26
CA GLN A 263 3.55 18.39 19.89
C GLN A 263 2.27 17.63 20.27
N GLU A 264 1.22 18.32 20.75
CA GLU A 264 -0.09 17.71 21.00
C GLU A 264 -0.71 17.16 19.70
N ALA A 265 -0.62 17.91 18.60
CA ALA A 265 -1.14 17.48 17.31
C ALA A 265 -0.39 16.25 16.76
N VAL A 266 0.93 16.22 16.87
CA VAL A 266 1.76 15.08 16.47
C VAL A 266 1.47 13.87 17.33
N GLN A 267 1.42 14.00 18.67
CA GLN A 267 1.09 12.90 19.59
C GLN A 267 -0.32 12.36 19.34
N SER A 268 -1.29 13.24 19.13
CA SER A 268 -2.67 12.87 18.83
C SER A 268 -2.77 12.07 17.51
N THR A 269 -2.10 12.56 16.46
CA THR A 269 -2.01 11.87 15.16
C THR A 269 -1.37 10.49 15.31
N TRP A 270 -0.29 10.39 16.09
CA TRP A 270 0.38 9.13 16.35
C TRP A 270 -0.52 8.14 17.11
N PHE A 271 -1.18 8.56 18.19
CA PHE A 271 -2.10 7.66 18.91
C PHE A 271 -3.20 7.11 18.02
N ILE A 272 -3.80 7.94 17.18
CA ILE A 272 -4.84 7.49 16.26
C ILE A 272 -4.25 6.51 15.24
N GLN A 273 -3.13 6.86 14.58
CA GLN A 273 -2.47 5.98 13.61
C GLN A 273 -2.12 4.61 14.24
N LEU A 274 -1.55 4.62 15.43
CA LEU A 274 -1.18 3.43 16.19
C LEU A 274 -2.40 2.55 16.51
N ILE A 275 -3.48 3.15 17.05
CA ILE A 275 -4.65 2.38 17.46
C ILE A 275 -5.40 1.80 16.25
N LEU A 276 -5.45 2.51 15.13
CA LEU A 276 -5.96 1.96 13.88
C LEU A 276 -5.15 0.72 13.44
N GLN A 277 -3.83 0.72 13.65
CA GLN A 277 -2.98 -0.44 13.38
C GLN A 277 -3.16 -1.59 14.37
N ILE A 278 -3.62 -1.31 15.59
CA ILE A 278 -4.02 -2.30 16.60
C ILE A 278 -5.42 -2.86 16.31
N GLU A 279 -6.34 -2.03 15.83
CA GLU A 279 -7.71 -2.40 15.51
C GLU A 279 -7.79 -3.36 14.32
N SER A 280 -7.06 -3.07 13.25
CA SER A 280 -7.13 -3.80 11.97
C SER A 280 -5.81 -4.47 11.59
N ASN A 281 -5.90 -5.69 11.02
CA ASN A 281 -4.75 -6.37 10.43
C ASN A 281 -4.41 -5.87 9.01
N GLY A 282 -5.21 -4.98 8.43
CA GLY A 282 -4.94 -4.37 7.13
C GLY A 282 -3.66 -3.53 7.14
N HIS A 283 -3.15 -3.21 5.97
CA HIS A 283 -2.00 -2.32 5.77
C HIS A 283 -2.41 -1.07 4.98
N SER A 284 -1.49 -0.11 4.80
CA SER A 284 -1.72 1.14 4.02
C SER A 284 -2.65 2.15 4.70
N LEU A 285 -2.80 2.06 6.03
CA LEU A 285 -3.34 3.16 6.81
C LEU A 285 -2.36 4.33 6.72
N SER A 286 -2.76 5.42 6.09
CA SER A 286 -1.88 6.52 5.69
C SER A 286 -2.19 7.79 6.47
N TYR A 287 -1.20 8.70 6.55
CA TYR A 287 -1.34 9.98 7.24
C TYR A 287 -2.10 11.03 6.41
N GLY A 288 -2.26 10.81 5.10
CA GLY A 288 -2.88 11.78 4.21
C GLY A 288 -2.01 13.02 3.97
N ARG A 289 -2.64 14.19 3.81
CA ARG A 289 -1.96 15.47 3.56
C ARG A 289 -1.40 16.08 4.84
N PHE A 290 -0.40 15.43 5.39
CA PHE A 290 0.15 15.71 6.71
C PHE A 290 0.62 17.17 6.86
N ASP A 291 1.31 17.71 5.87
CA ASP A 291 1.79 19.10 5.87
C ASP A 291 0.68 20.16 5.87
N GLN A 292 -0.57 19.78 5.56
CA GLN A 292 -1.70 20.71 5.53
C GLN A 292 -2.42 20.77 6.89
N TYR A 293 -2.76 19.62 7.45
CA TYR A 293 -3.57 19.61 8.67
C TYR A 293 -2.76 19.81 9.96
N ILE A 294 -1.45 19.53 9.94
CA ILE A 294 -0.54 19.80 11.07
C ILE A 294 0.01 21.23 11.02
N TYR A 295 0.11 21.86 9.84
CA TYR A 295 0.69 23.20 9.66
C TYR A 295 0.09 24.28 10.57
N PRO A 296 -1.23 24.38 10.81
CA PRO A 296 -1.78 25.40 11.72
C PRO A 296 -1.18 25.39 13.13
N TYR A 297 -0.89 24.21 13.66
CA TYR A 297 -0.30 24.01 15.00
C TYR A 297 1.18 24.39 15.02
N TYR A 298 1.94 23.99 14.00
CA TYR A 298 3.32 24.40 13.82
C TYR A 298 3.41 25.92 13.70
N LYS A 299 2.63 26.53 12.83
CA LYS A 299 2.60 27.98 12.62
C LYS A 299 2.28 28.73 13.91
N HIS A 300 1.27 28.29 14.67
CA HIS A 300 0.89 28.88 15.95
C HIS A 300 2.07 28.89 16.93
N ASP A 301 2.76 27.77 17.09
CA ASP A 301 3.84 27.67 18.08
C ASP A 301 5.10 28.43 17.65
N ILE A 302 5.43 28.47 16.35
CA ILE A 302 6.52 29.29 15.81
C ILE A 302 6.23 30.81 16.02
N GLU A 303 5.01 31.26 15.70
CA GLU A 303 4.61 32.67 15.87
C GLU A 303 4.59 33.11 17.34
N ASN A 304 4.29 32.19 18.26
CA ASN A 304 4.34 32.44 19.69
C ASN A 304 5.74 32.25 20.31
N GLY A 305 6.72 31.76 19.56
CA GLY A 305 8.09 31.53 20.04
C GLY A 305 8.20 30.36 21.02
N THR A 306 7.22 29.42 21.02
CA THR A 306 7.20 28.23 21.88
C THR A 306 7.82 27.00 21.20
N LEU A 307 8.11 27.08 19.90
CA LEU A 307 8.71 26.02 19.09
C LEU A 307 9.75 26.65 18.15
N THR A 308 10.83 25.94 17.90
CA THR A 308 11.79 26.23 16.83
C THR A 308 11.68 25.20 15.70
N ASP A 309 12.20 25.52 14.50
CA ASP A 309 12.23 24.59 13.37
C ASP A 309 12.98 23.29 13.70
N ASP A 310 14.11 23.38 14.43
CA ASP A 310 14.89 22.20 14.82
C ASP A 310 14.12 21.32 15.80
N GLN A 311 13.37 21.90 16.74
CA GLN A 311 12.48 21.12 17.63
C GLN A 311 11.33 20.48 16.86
N ALA A 312 10.78 21.19 15.86
CA ALA A 312 9.73 20.61 15.00
C ALA A 312 10.28 19.42 14.21
N VAL A 313 11.49 19.55 13.64
CA VAL A 313 12.17 18.46 12.93
C VAL A 313 12.43 17.28 13.85
N GLU A 314 12.93 17.50 15.08
CA GLU A 314 13.16 16.41 16.05
C GLU A 314 11.86 15.65 16.41
N LEU A 315 10.73 16.34 16.55
CA LEU A 315 9.42 15.70 16.75
C LEU A 315 8.96 14.89 15.52
N LEU A 316 9.24 15.38 14.31
CA LEU A 316 8.98 14.64 13.07
C LEU A 316 9.89 13.41 12.96
N ASP A 317 11.18 13.53 13.26
CA ASP A 317 12.12 12.41 13.27
C ASP A 317 11.64 11.32 14.23
N ASN A 318 11.22 11.72 15.44
CA ASN A 318 10.65 10.79 16.41
C ASN A 318 9.40 10.09 15.87
N LEU A 319 8.48 10.83 15.21
CA LEU A 319 7.28 10.26 14.60
C LEU A 319 7.62 9.23 13.51
N TRP A 320 8.62 9.52 12.65
CA TRP A 320 8.99 8.59 11.58
C TRP A 320 9.67 7.34 12.12
N ILE A 321 10.52 7.46 13.14
CA ILE A 321 11.11 6.30 13.80
C ILE A 321 10.02 5.44 14.48
N LYS A 322 9.06 6.06 15.16
CA LYS A 322 7.88 5.36 15.73
C LYS A 322 7.03 4.70 14.63
N THR A 323 6.85 5.35 13.48
CA THR A 323 6.13 4.78 12.34
C THR A 323 6.79 3.48 11.84
N LEU A 324 8.12 3.40 11.87
CA LEU A 324 8.85 2.17 11.51
C LEU A 324 8.65 1.03 12.51
N THR A 325 8.28 1.31 13.76
CA THR A 325 8.04 0.25 14.78
C THR A 325 6.77 -0.56 14.53
N ILE A 326 5.86 -0.07 13.69
CA ILE A 326 4.64 -0.80 13.32
C ILE A 326 4.99 -1.99 12.44
N ASN A 327 4.52 -3.18 12.85
CA ASN A 327 4.80 -4.41 12.14
C ASN A 327 3.60 -5.37 12.19
N LYS A 328 3.48 -6.25 11.19
CA LYS A 328 2.41 -7.25 11.11
C LYS A 328 2.92 -8.53 10.44
N VAL A 329 2.53 -9.67 10.98
CA VAL A 329 2.88 -10.97 10.40
C VAL A 329 2.03 -11.25 9.17
N ARG A 330 2.68 -11.71 8.10
CA ARG A 330 2.04 -12.21 6.88
C ARG A 330 2.47 -13.65 6.61
N SER A 331 1.67 -14.42 5.87
CA SER A 331 2.08 -15.75 5.42
C SER A 331 3.28 -15.66 4.46
N GLN A 332 4.08 -16.70 4.39
CA GLN A 332 5.22 -16.76 3.46
C GLN A 332 4.75 -16.54 1.99
N ALA A 333 3.61 -17.10 1.62
CA ALA A 333 3.03 -16.89 0.30
C ALA A 333 2.69 -15.40 0.02
N HIS A 334 2.22 -14.67 1.05
CA HIS A 334 1.94 -13.24 0.93
C HIS A 334 3.22 -12.41 0.79
N THR A 335 4.29 -12.78 1.48
CA THR A 335 5.57 -12.04 1.43
C THR A 335 6.22 -12.09 0.04
N LEU A 336 5.93 -13.10 -0.78
CA LEU A 336 6.37 -13.14 -2.18
C LEU A 336 5.78 -11.99 -3.02
N SER A 337 4.61 -11.49 -2.64
CA SER A 337 3.93 -10.37 -3.31
C SER A 337 4.06 -9.04 -2.56
N SER A 338 4.62 -9.04 -1.35
CA SER A 338 4.73 -7.87 -0.45
C SER A 338 6.01 -7.98 0.37
N ALA A 339 7.16 -8.05 -0.31
CA ALA A 339 8.46 -8.28 0.30
C ALA A 339 8.95 -7.07 1.11
N GLY A 340 9.66 -7.32 2.22
CA GLY A 340 10.24 -6.30 3.09
C GLY A 340 9.33 -5.86 4.24
N SER A 341 8.30 -6.63 4.58
CA SER A 341 7.30 -6.36 5.64
C SER A 341 6.75 -4.92 5.62
N PRO A 342 6.43 -4.34 4.46
CA PRO A 342 6.02 -2.95 4.38
C PRO A 342 4.64 -2.75 4.97
N MET A 343 4.48 -1.65 5.73
CA MET A 343 3.16 -1.23 6.23
C MET A 343 2.49 -0.20 5.33
N TYR A 344 3.20 0.34 4.34
CA TYR A 344 2.72 1.28 3.32
C TYR A 344 2.03 2.52 3.92
N GLN A 345 2.59 3.05 4.99
CA GLN A 345 2.08 4.25 5.64
C GLN A 345 2.55 5.48 4.86
N ASN A 346 1.64 6.11 4.09
CA ASN A 346 2.00 7.23 3.21
C ASN A 346 1.81 8.59 3.91
N VAL A 347 2.76 9.48 3.69
CA VAL A 347 2.68 10.90 3.97
C VAL A 347 2.68 11.65 2.64
N THR A 348 1.68 12.48 2.41
CA THR A 348 1.55 13.28 1.20
C THR A 348 1.76 14.75 1.53
N ILE A 349 2.59 15.45 0.75
CA ILE A 349 2.90 16.88 0.91
C ILE A 349 2.75 17.66 -0.40
N GLY A 350 2.58 18.97 -0.29
CA GLY A 350 2.45 19.88 -1.44
C GLY A 350 1.11 19.76 -2.17
N GLY A 351 1.14 19.90 -3.49
CA GLY A 351 -0.06 19.93 -4.33
C GLY A 351 -0.79 21.27 -4.33
N GLN A 352 -2.06 21.24 -4.69
CA GLN A 352 -2.90 22.42 -4.76
C GLN A 352 -3.94 22.47 -3.65
N THR A 353 -4.33 23.69 -3.27
CA THR A 353 -5.52 23.99 -2.49
C THR A 353 -6.77 24.01 -3.40
N PRO A 354 -8.01 23.95 -2.86
CA PRO A 354 -9.23 24.05 -3.66
C PRO A 354 -9.35 25.34 -4.49
N ASP A 355 -8.71 26.43 -4.05
CA ASP A 355 -8.63 27.69 -4.81
C ASP A 355 -7.45 27.72 -5.82
N LYS A 356 -6.89 26.56 -6.16
CA LYS A 356 -5.85 26.32 -7.20
C LYS A 356 -4.50 27.02 -6.93
N LYS A 357 -4.21 27.34 -5.67
CA LYS A 357 -2.91 27.86 -5.25
C LYS A 357 -1.96 26.73 -4.87
N ASP A 358 -0.68 27.02 -4.91
CA ASP A 358 0.34 26.12 -4.35
C ASP A 358 0.09 25.94 -2.85
N ALA A 359 0.01 24.69 -2.41
CA ALA A 359 -0.24 24.32 -1.01
C ALA A 359 1.07 24.07 -0.23
N VAL A 360 2.22 24.19 -0.89
CA VAL A 360 3.54 24.09 -0.23
C VAL A 360 3.65 25.17 0.84
N ASN A 361 4.10 24.76 2.02
CA ASN A 361 4.28 25.65 3.16
C ASN A 361 5.61 25.32 3.88
N PRO A 362 6.07 26.13 4.85
CA PRO A 362 7.34 25.88 5.55
C PRO A 362 7.47 24.47 6.13
N LEU A 363 6.39 23.90 6.64
CA LEU A 363 6.42 22.55 7.19
C LEU A 363 6.65 21.48 6.11
N SER A 364 6.24 21.72 4.84
CA SER A 364 6.53 20.81 3.72
C SER A 364 8.04 20.63 3.53
N PHE A 365 8.84 21.70 3.68
CA PHE A 365 10.31 21.64 3.65
C PHE A 365 10.90 20.92 4.87
N LEU A 366 10.36 21.17 6.07
CA LEU A 366 10.83 20.48 7.28
C LEU A 366 10.54 18.97 7.23
N ILE A 367 9.45 18.54 6.60
CA ILE A 367 9.16 17.12 6.38
C ILE A 367 10.18 16.51 5.41
N LEU A 368 10.53 17.19 4.31
CA LEU A 368 11.61 16.77 3.42
C LEU A 368 12.94 16.62 4.17
N LYS A 369 13.30 17.62 4.98
CA LYS A 369 14.51 17.59 5.82
C LYS A 369 14.50 16.39 6.76
N SER A 370 13.43 16.17 7.51
CA SER A 370 13.29 15.08 8.48
C SER A 370 13.38 13.69 7.81
N VAL A 371 12.71 13.48 6.68
CA VAL A 371 12.83 12.21 5.92
C VAL A 371 14.25 12.00 5.40
N ALA A 372 14.93 13.08 4.98
CA ALA A 372 16.32 13.02 4.54
C ALA A 372 17.29 12.68 5.67
N GLN A 373 17.05 13.16 6.89
CA GLN A 373 17.87 12.89 8.07
C GLN A 373 17.65 11.46 8.60
N THR A 374 16.39 11.04 8.74
CA THR A 374 16.03 9.74 9.34
C THR A 374 16.41 8.56 8.44
N ARG A 375 16.37 8.69 7.13
CA ARG A 375 16.69 7.62 6.15
C ARG A 375 16.06 6.29 6.52
N LEU A 376 14.74 6.27 6.53
CA LEU A 376 13.95 5.09 6.83
C LEU A 376 13.12 4.67 5.62
N PRO A 377 12.76 3.40 5.46
CA PRO A 377 11.85 2.97 4.39
C PRO A 377 10.39 3.40 4.63
N GLN A 378 10.06 3.83 5.85
CA GLN A 378 8.75 4.34 6.26
C GLN A 378 8.92 5.66 7.03
N PRO A 379 7.94 6.61 6.91
CA PRO A 379 6.74 6.52 6.06
C PRO A 379 7.11 6.63 4.57
N ASN A 380 6.23 6.13 3.68
CA ASN A 380 6.32 6.48 2.27
C ASN A 380 6.07 7.97 2.12
N LEU A 381 6.94 8.69 1.40
CA LEU A 381 6.75 10.10 1.12
C LEU A 381 6.32 10.31 -0.34
N THR A 382 5.23 11.03 -0.52
CA THR A 382 4.71 11.45 -1.83
C THR A 382 4.62 12.95 -1.91
N VAL A 383 5.19 13.52 -2.97
CA VAL A 383 5.02 14.92 -3.37
C VAL A 383 3.92 14.99 -4.42
N ARG A 384 2.90 15.80 -4.18
CA ARG A 384 1.89 16.14 -5.20
C ARG A 384 2.43 17.26 -6.08
N TYR A 385 2.62 16.92 -7.34
CA TYR A 385 3.09 17.84 -8.37
C TYR A 385 1.92 18.58 -9.03
N HIS A 386 2.09 19.88 -9.28
CA HIS A 386 1.24 20.66 -10.18
C HIS A 386 2.10 21.65 -10.98
N ARG A 387 1.58 22.12 -12.12
CA ARG A 387 2.36 22.95 -13.06
C ARG A 387 2.94 24.23 -12.46
N ASN A 388 2.30 24.80 -11.44
CA ASN A 388 2.71 26.04 -10.77
C ASN A 388 3.55 25.76 -9.50
N MET A 389 3.97 24.54 -9.26
CA MET A 389 4.85 24.19 -8.15
C MET A 389 6.15 24.99 -8.24
N SER A 390 6.57 25.57 -7.12
CA SER A 390 7.81 26.36 -7.06
C SER A 390 9.01 25.54 -7.47
N LYS A 391 9.98 26.20 -8.12
CA LYS A 391 11.25 25.54 -8.46
C LYS A 391 12.01 25.12 -7.21
N GLU A 392 12.01 25.98 -6.19
CA GLU A 392 12.69 25.74 -4.92
C GLU A 392 12.22 24.42 -4.26
N PHE A 393 10.91 24.19 -4.18
CA PHE A 393 10.38 22.96 -3.58
C PHE A 393 10.67 21.72 -4.44
N MET A 394 10.62 21.85 -5.76
CA MET A 394 10.97 20.75 -6.67
C MET A 394 12.45 20.39 -6.57
N ASP A 395 13.34 21.40 -6.50
CA ASP A 395 14.77 21.21 -6.30
C ASP A 395 15.06 20.46 -5.00
N GLU A 396 14.41 20.86 -3.90
CA GLU A 396 14.57 20.23 -2.58
C GLU A 396 14.08 18.78 -2.59
N ALA A 397 12.93 18.50 -3.23
CA ALA A 397 12.42 17.14 -3.40
C ALA A 397 13.39 16.25 -4.20
N ILE A 398 14.05 16.79 -5.23
CA ILE A 398 15.08 16.08 -6.01
C ILE A 398 16.34 15.85 -5.15
N GLU A 399 16.74 16.80 -4.30
CA GLU A 399 17.87 16.59 -3.37
C GLU A 399 17.61 15.45 -2.40
N VAL A 400 16.37 15.32 -1.85
CA VAL A 400 15.99 14.17 -1.03
C VAL A 400 16.04 12.88 -1.84
N MET A 401 15.50 12.87 -3.06
CA MET A 401 15.52 11.70 -3.94
C MET A 401 16.93 11.20 -4.23
N LYS A 402 17.91 12.10 -4.38
CA LYS A 402 19.33 11.77 -4.60
C LYS A 402 19.97 10.96 -3.48
N LEU A 403 19.40 10.99 -2.28
CA LEU A 403 19.89 10.20 -1.14
C LEU A 403 19.71 8.69 -1.35
N GLY A 404 18.94 8.29 -2.37
CA GLY A 404 18.78 6.89 -2.75
C GLY A 404 17.79 6.09 -1.89
N THR A 405 16.97 6.75 -1.09
CA THR A 405 15.91 6.09 -0.30
C THR A 405 14.69 5.70 -1.12
N GLY A 406 14.66 6.07 -2.41
CA GLY A 406 13.50 5.86 -3.27
C GLY A 406 12.34 6.81 -3.02
N MET A 407 12.55 7.87 -2.26
CA MET A 407 11.56 8.89 -1.91
C MET A 407 12.09 10.31 -2.17
N PRO A 408 11.19 11.28 -2.41
CA PRO A 408 9.75 11.13 -2.59
C PRO A 408 9.37 10.49 -3.93
N ALA A 409 8.16 9.92 -3.98
CA ALA A 409 7.46 9.66 -5.23
C ALA A 409 6.70 10.93 -5.66
N PHE A 410 6.39 11.06 -6.95
CA PHE A 410 5.63 12.21 -7.48
C PHE A 410 4.28 11.77 -8.05
N ASN A 411 3.20 12.41 -7.62
CA ASN A 411 1.85 12.24 -8.13
C ASN A 411 1.39 13.52 -8.82
N SER A 412 0.71 13.41 -9.97
CA SER A 412 0.28 14.54 -10.78
C SER A 412 -1.14 15.01 -10.44
N ASP A 413 -1.27 16.22 -9.90
CA ASP A 413 -2.57 16.88 -9.73
C ASP A 413 -3.28 17.10 -11.07
N GLU A 414 -2.51 17.25 -12.17
CA GLU A 414 -3.03 17.52 -13.52
C GLU A 414 -3.89 16.39 -14.08
N VAL A 415 -3.68 15.14 -13.64
CA VAL A 415 -4.42 13.96 -14.07
C VAL A 415 -5.37 13.47 -12.98
N ILE A 416 -4.89 13.43 -11.73
CA ILE A 416 -5.63 12.78 -10.63
C ILE A 416 -6.88 13.58 -10.26
N ILE A 417 -6.77 14.92 -10.15
CA ILE A 417 -7.91 15.78 -9.80
C ILE A 417 -9.04 15.66 -10.83
N PRO A 418 -8.79 15.87 -12.15
CA PRO A 418 -9.82 15.67 -13.16
C PRO A 418 -10.43 14.26 -13.14
N SER A 419 -9.60 13.21 -13.02
CA SER A 419 -10.07 11.82 -12.95
C SER A 419 -11.07 11.59 -11.81
N PHE A 420 -10.84 12.19 -10.64
CA PHE A 420 -11.75 12.09 -9.50
C PHE A 420 -13.06 12.84 -9.75
N ILE A 421 -12.98 14.06 -10.32
CA ILE A 421 -14.17 14.86 -10.64
C ILE A 421 -15.05 14.14 -11.67
N GLU A 422 -14.47 13.54 -12.70
CA GLU A 422 -15.17 12.74 -13.71
C GLU A 422 -15.92 11.54 -13.09
N LYS A 423 -15.41 11.00 -11.97
CA LYS A 423 -16.06 9.90 -11.23
C LYS A 423 -17.07 10.37 -10.17
N GLY A 424 -17.34 11.66 -10.11
CA GLY A 424 -18.37 12.24 -9.22
C GLY A 424 -17.85 12.65 -7.84
N VAL A 425 -16.53 12.70 -7.62
CA VAL A 425 -15.95 13.30 -6.43
C VAL A 425 -16.12 14.82 -6.52
N ALA A 426 -16.57 15.46 -5.43
CA ALA A 426 -16.72 16.91 -5.39
C ALA A 426 -15.38 17.61 -5.64
N GLU A 427 -15.39 18.73 -6.38
CA GLU A 427 -14.15 19.43 -6.79
C GLU A 427 -13.26 19.75 -5.59
N GLU A 428 -13.80 20.31 -4.51
CA GLU A 428 -13.04 20.61 -3.29
C GLU A 428 -12.37 19.39 -2.67
N ASP A 429 -13.03 18.23 -2.72
CA ASP A 429 -12.53 16.96 -2.22
C ASP A 429 -11.47 16.35 -3.14
N ALA A 430 -11.65 16.48 -4.45
CA ALA A 430 -10.66 16.06 -5.42
C ALA A 430 -9.34 16.81 -5.22
N TYR A 431 -9.38 18.12 -4.92
CA TYR A 431 -8.17 18.88 -4.55
C TYR A 431 -7.56 18.45 -3.21
N ASN A 432 -8.30 17.76 -2.37
CA ASN A 432 -7.81 17.24 -1.09
C ASN A 432 -7.34 15.78 -1.16
N TYR A 433 -7.19 15.17 -2.33
CA TYR A 433 -6.70 13.80 -2.41
C TYR A 433 -5.30 13.64 -1.81
N SER A 434 -5.00 12.45 -1.34
CA SER A 434 -3.66 12.02 -0.96
C SER A 434 -3.32 10.67 -1.56
N ALA A 435 -2.03 10.37 -1.65
CA ALA A 435 -1.59 9.00 -1.88
C ALA A 435 -1.90 8.15 -0.65
N ILE A 436 -2.33 6.91 -0.90
CA ILE A 436 -2.66 5.92 0.12
C ILE A 436 -1.85 4.67 -0.16
N GLY A 437 -1.04 4.27 0.79
CA GLY A 437 -0.21 3.09 0.58
C GLY A 437 0.93 3.35 -0.39
N CYS A 438 0.83 2.77 -1.59
CA CYS A 438 1.87 2.84 -2.62
C CYS A 438 1.74 4.07 -3.53
N VAL A 439 0.84 3.96 -4.51
CA VAL A 439 0.55 5.01 -5.53
C VAL A 439 -0.93 5.28 -5.65
N GLU A 440 -1.73 4.52 -4.92
CA GLU A 440 -3.16 4.64 -4.88
C GLU A 440 -3.56 6.01 -4.34
N THR A 441 -4.72 6.49 -4.76
CA THR A 441 -5.21 7.80 -4.36
C THR A 441 -6.63 7.73 -3.82
N ALA A 442 -6.90 8.51 -2.78
CA ALA A 442 -8.21 8.63 -2.15
C ALA A 442 -8.38 10.00 -1.49
N VAL A 443 -9.59 10.35 -1.11
CA VAL A 443 -9.88 11.55 -0.33
C VAL A 443 -9.79 11.21 1.17
N PRO A 444 -8.79 11.74 1.90
CA PRO A 444 -8.63 11.47 3.33
C PRO A 444 -9.90 11.78 4.13
N GLY A 445 -10.24 10.90 5.04
CA GLY A 445 -11.40 11.07 5.91
C GLY A 445 -12.78 10.89 5.26
N LYS A 446 -12.86 10.71 3.95
CA LYS A 446 -14.12 10.59 3.22
C LYS A 446 -14.27 9.31 2.40
N TRP A 447 -13.18 8.60 2.17
CA TRP A 447 -13.15 7.36 1.38
C TRP A 447 -13.49 6.15 2.26
N GLY A 448 -14.43 5.34 1.80
CA GLY A 448 -15.03 4.29 2.62
C GLY A 448 -14.42 2.92 2.48
N TYR A 449 -13.58 2.72 1.51
CA TYR A 449 -13.05 1.39 1.22
C TYR A 449 -11.64 1.47 0.64
N ARG A 450 -11.04 0.29 0.41
CA ARG A 450 -9.72 0.30 -0.22
C ARG A 450 -9.79 0.88 -1.62
N CYS A 451 -8.90 1.81 -1.87
CA CYS A 451 -8.80 2.43 -3.18
C CYS A 451 -8.10 1.51 -4.20
N THR A 452 -7.62 0.32 -3.79
CA THR A 452 -6.93 -0.63 -4.67
C THR A 452 -6.77 -2.02 -4.07
N GLY A 453 -6.36 -2.98 -4.90
CA GLY A 453 -5.79 -4.26 -4.48
C GLY A 453 -6.81 -5.29 -4.01
N MET A 454 -8.03 -5.29 -4.55
CA MET A 454 -8.95 -6.40 -4.28
C MET A 454 -8.51 -7.66 -5.02
N SER A 455 -8.23 -7.58 -6.31
CA SER A 455 -7.73 -8.71 -7.11
C SER A 455 -6.52 -8.31 -7.92
N TYR A 456 -5.75 -9.30 -8.32
CA TYR A 456 -4.68 -9.17 -9.31
C TYR A 456 -5.10 -9.91 -10.58
N LEU A 457 -5.14 -9.21 -11.72
CA LEU A 457 -5.29 -9.84 -13.02
C LEU A 457 -3.94 -9.88 -13.73
N ASN A 458 -3.40 -11.07 -13.87
CA ASN A 458 -2.10 -11.33 -14.50
C ASN A 458 -2.31 -11.41 -16.03
N PHE A 459 -2.04 -10.32 -16.74
CA PHE A 459 -2.27 -10.21 -18.18
C PHE A 459 -1.49 -11.25 -19.03
N PRO A 460 -0.18 -11.52 -18.79
CA PRO A 460 0.50 -12.61 -19.47
C PRO A 460 -0.17 -13.98 -19.27
N ARG A 461 -0.67 -14.26 -18.07
CA ARG A 461 -1.35 -15.53 -17.79
C ARG A 461 -2.72 -15.59 -18.47
N VAL A 462 -3.42 -14.45 -18.59
CA VAL A 462 -4.64 -14.32 -19.43
C VAL A 462 -4.33 -14.70 -20.88
N LEU A 463 -3.25 -14.19 -21.47
CA LEU A 463 -2.81 -14.55 -22.83
C LEU A 463 -2.52 -16.04 -22.97
N LEU A 464 -1.78 -16.61 -22.02
CA LEU A 464 -1.46 -18.06 -22.06
C LEU A 464 -2.70 -18.93 -21.94
N ILE A 465 -3.70 -18.55 -21.15
CA ILE A 465 -5.00 -19.23 -21.05
C ILE A 465 -5.76 -19.12 -22.37
N ALA A 466 -5.76 -17.95 -23.01
CA ALA A 466 -6.39 -17.73 -24.32
C ALA A 466 -5.70 -18.57 -25.42
N MET A 467 -4.38 -18.69 -25.39
CA MET A 467 -3.61 -19.52 -26.32
C MET A 467 -3.85 -21.02 -26.11
N ASN A 468 -4.23 -21.45 -24.89
CA ASN A 468 -4.38 -22.84 -24.47
C ASN A 468 -5.85 -23.24 -24.28
N ASP A 469 -6.72 -22.78 -25.14
CA ASP A 469 -8.16 -23.15 -25.16
C ASP A 469 -8.87 -22.98 -23.81
N GLY A 470 -8.56 -21.94 -23.06
CA GLY A 470 -9.16 -21.62 -21.74
C GLY A 470 -8.63 -22.45 -20.59
N ILE A 471 -7.56 -23.22 -20.78
CA ILE A 471 -6.87 -23.99 -19.76
C ILE A 471 -5.64 -23.21 -19.28
N ASP A 472 -5.52 -23.01 -17.99
CA ASP A 472 -4.34 -22.40 -17.41
C ASP A 472 -3.13 -23.36 -17.46
N PRO A 473 -2.04 -23.02 -18.19
CA PRO A 473 -0.91 -23.93 -18.33
C PRO A 473 -0.11 -24.12 -17.04
N THR A 474 -0.23 -23.21 -16.08
CA THR A 474 0.45 -23.30 -14.78
C THR A 474 -0.16 -24.40 -13.91
N SER A 475 -1.49 -24.45 -13.80
CA SER A 475 -2.22 -25.41 -12.96
C SER A 475 -2.78 -26.61 -13.72
N GLY A 476 -2.82 -26.56 -15.04
CA GLY A 476 -3.48 -27.57 -15.90
C GLY A 476 -5.02 -27.57 -15.78
N LYS A 477 -5.61 -26.59 -15.06
CA LYS A 477 -7.05 -26.53 -14.83
C LYS A 477 -7.73 -25.62 -15.86
N ARG A 478 -8.95 -25.98 -16.24
CA ARG A 478 -9.78 -25.13 -17.10
C ARG A 478 -10.37 -23.97 -16.30
N PHE A 479 -10.10 -22.75 -16.75
CA PHE A 479 -10.59 -21.52 -16.10
C PHE A 479 -11.82 -20.93 -16.80
N VAL A 480 -11.87 -21.03 -18.13
CA VAL A 480 -12.99 -20.56 -18.96
C VAL A 480 -13.35 -21.60 -19.99
N LYS A 481 -14.49 -21.45 -20.64
CA LYS A 481 -14.87 -22.33 -21.75
C LYS A 481 -13.84 -22.27 -22.88
N GLY A 482 -13.76 -23.30 -23.66
CA GLY A 482 -12.84 -23.38 -24.79
C GLY A 482 -13.05 -22.22 -25.79
N CYS A 483 -11.95 -21.59 -26.19
CA CYS A 483 -11.89 -20.52 -27.19
C CYS A 483 -11.03 -20.90 -28.40
N GLY A 484 -10.61 -22.16 -28.51
CA GLY A 484 -9.70 -22.67 -29.53
C GLY A 484 -8.23 -22.62 -29.08
N HIS A 485 -7.47 -23.62 -29.52
CA HIS A 485 -6.05 -23.67 -29.20
C HIS A 485 -5.25 -22.87 -30.22
N PHE A 486 -4.26 -22.07 -29.80
CA PHE A 486 -3.43 -21.19 -30.64
C PHE A 486 -2.78 -21.91 -31.84
N ARG A 487 -2.37 -23.19 -31.65
CA ARG A 487 -1.82 -24.01 -32.75
C ARG A 487 -2.73 -24.07 -33.98
N ASN A 488 -4.07 -23.93 -33.84
CA ASN A 488 -5.08 -24.01 -34.88
C ASN A 488 -5.52 -22.64 -35.40
N MET A 489 -5.14 -21.54 -34.78
CA MET A 489 -5.50 -20.16 -35.16
C MET A 489 -4.83 -19.78 -36.49
N LYS A 490 -5.58 -19.13 -37.37
CA LYS A 490 -5.15 -18.77 -38.73
C LYS A 490 -4.88 -17.27 -38.89
N SER A 491 -5.28 -16.47 -37.94
CA SER A 491 -5.11 -15.03 -37.96
C SER A 491 -4.88 -14.46 -36.57
N TYR A 492 -4.27 -13.27 -36.53
CA TYR A 492 -4.10 -12.52 -35.31
C TYR A 492 -5.47 -12.15 -34.69
N LYS A 493 -6.48 -11.93 -35.52
CA LYS A 493 -7.83 -11.60 -35.05
C LYS A 493 -8.45 -12.74 -34.23
N GLU A 494 -8.22 -14.00 -34.57
CA GLU A 494 -8.72 -15.12 -33.77
C GLU A 494 -8.08 -15.14 -32.37
N LEU A 495 -6.78 -14.80 -32.25
CA LEU A 495 -6.12 -14.65 -30.94
C LEU A 495 -6.68 -13.44 -30.18
N GLN A 496 -6.88 -12.30 -30.85
CA GLN A 496 -7.48 -11.10 -30.28
C GLN A 496 -8.85 -11.39 -29.64
N ASP A 497 -9.72 -12.09 -30.39
CA ASP A 497 -11.06 -12.47 -29.93
C ASP A 497 -10.98 -13.43 -28.74
N ALA A 498 -10.03 -14.36 -28.72
CA ALA A 498 -9.80 -15.26 -27.60
C ALA A 498 -9.30 -14.51 -26.36
N VAL A 499 -8.35 -13.55 -26.53
CA VAL A 499 -7.83 -12.72 -25.43
C VAL A 499 -8.94 -11.85 -24.86
N GLU A 500 -9.74 -11.18 -25.69
CA GLU A 500 -10.89 -10.40 -25.24
C GLU A 500 -11.86 -11.25 -24.42
N TYR A 501 -12.24 -12.40 -24.93
CA TYR A 501 -13.14 -13.32 -24.24
C TYR A 501 -12.60 -13.75 -22.86
N VAL A 502 -11.34 -14.17 -22.81
CA VAL A 502 -10.72 -14.63 -21.55
C VAL A 502 -10.55 -13.46 -20.58
N THR A 503 -10.14 -12.27 -21.05
CA THR A 503 -10.05 -11.07 -20.22
C THR A 503 -11.38 -10.74 -19.56
N ARG A 504 -12.47 -10.70 -20.32
CA ARG A 504 -13.81 -10.39 -19.81
C ARG A 504 -14.30 -11.45 -18.82
N GLU A 505 -14.15 -12.74 -19.13
CA GLU A 505 -14.60 -13.82 -18.23
C GLU A 505 -13.81 -13.84 -16.92
N LEU A 506 -12.48 -13.70 -16.96
CA LEU A 506 -11.68 -13.67 -15.72
C LEU A 506 -11.94 -12.40 -14.91
N THR A 507 -12.18 -11.26 -15.55
CA THR A 507 -12.62 -10.04 -14.87
C THR A 507 -13.94 -10.28 -14.14
N ARG A 508 -14.94 -10.89 -14.80
CA ARG A 508 -16.21 -11.26 -14.18
C ARG A 508 -16.03 -12.20 -12.98
N MET A 509 -15.16 -13.22 -13.10
CA MET A 509 -14.87 -14.14 -12.01
C MET A 509 -14.21 -13.45 -10.83
N SER A 510 -13.27 -12.51 -11.08
CA SER A 510 -12.65 -11.72 -10.02
C SER A 510 -13.69 -10.92 -9.23
N VAL A 511 -14.68 -10.35 -9.89
CA VAL A 511 -15.77 -9.61 -9.23
C VAL A 511 -16.60 -10.50 -8.31
N ILE A 512 -16.87 -11.75 -8.71
CA ILE A 512 -17.61 -12.70 -7.86
C ILE A 512 -16.82 -12.97 -6.56
N VAL A 513 -15.54 -13.27 -6.68
CA VAL A 513 -14.65 -13.49 -5.52
C VAL A 513 -14.57 -12.23 -4.64
N GLU A 514 -14.40 -11.07 -5.27
CA GLU A 514 -14.35 -9.79 -4.56
C GLU A 514 -15.62 -9.52 -3.74
N ASN A 515 -16.79 -9.73 -4.35
CA ASN A 515 -18.07 -9.52 -3.66
C ASN A 515 -18.24 -10.42 -2.43
N ALA A 516 -17.86 -11.70 -2.54
CA ALA A 516 -17.95 -12.64 -1.42
C ALA A 516 -17.02 -12.25 -0.26
N ILE A 517 -15.76 -11.91 -0.59
CA ILE A 517 -14.76 -11.50 0.40
C ILE A 517 -15.13 -10.16 1.05
N ASP A 518 -15.57 -9.19 0.26
CA ASP A 518 -15.99 -7.87 0.74
C ASP A 518 -17.16 -7.98 1.72
N LEU A 519 -18.14 -8.82 1.37
CA LEU A 519 -19.28 -9.08 2.25
C LEU A 519 -18.87 -9.80 3.55
N ALA A 520 -17.90 -10.71 3.47
CA ALA A 520 -17.36 -11.36 4.67
C ALA A 520 -16.69 -10.36 5.62
N ILE A 521 -15.86 -9.46 5.09
CA ILE A 521 -15.19 -8.42 5.88
C ILE A 521 -16.21 -7.50 6.53
N GLU A 522 -17.23 -7.07 5.77
CA GLU A 522 -18.33 -6.23 6.29
C GLU A 522 -19.01 -6.85 7.49
N ARG A 523 -19.30 -8.15 7.41
CA ARG A 523 -20.08 -8.87 8.43
C ARG A 523 -19.26 -9.28 9.64
N GLU A 524 -18.01 -9.68 9.45
CA GLU A 524 -17.22 -10.34 10.50
C GLU A 524 -16.18 -9.43 11.16
N CYS A 525 -15.62 -8.46 10.41
CA CYS A 525 -14.52 -7.61 10.87
C CYS A 525 -14.76 -6.11 10.65
N PRO A 526 -15.88 -5.53 11.14
CA PRO A 526 -16.07 -4.09 11.08
C PRO A 526 -15.04 -3.36 11.97
N ASP A 527 -14.45 -2.29 11.44
CA ASP A 527 -13.47 -1.44 12.13
C ASP A 527 -14.19 -0.22 12.73
N ILE A 528 -14.28 -0.14 14.04
CA ILE A 528 -15.15 0.81 14.74
C ILE A 528 -14.50 2.19 14.89
N LEU A 529 -13.22 2.24 15.31
CA LEU A 529 -12.50 3.51 15.40
C LEU A 529 -12.31 4.12 14.00
N CYS A 530 -11.90 3.31 13.05
CA CYS A 530 -11.77 3.74 11.66
C CYS A 530 -13.08 4.31 11.11
N SER A 531 -14.21 3.65 11.37
CA SER A 531 -15.54 4.12 10.98
C SER A 531 -15.91 5.43 11.68
N ALA A 532 -15.65 5.55 12.98
CA ALA A 532 -15.95 6.77 13.72
C ALA A 532 -15.20 7.99 13.16
N LEU A 533 -13.94 7.78 12.72
CA LEU A 533 -13.06 8.82 12.18
C LEU A 533 -13.18 9.00 10.65
N THR A 534 -14.15 8.34 10.02
CA THR A 534 -14.48 8.55 8.60
C THR A 534 -15.80 9.31 8.50
N GLN A 535 -15.78 10.42 7.74
CA GLN A 535 -16.92 11.32 7.60
C GLN A 535 -18.15 10.56 7.10
N ASP A 536 -19.28 10.96 7.63
CA ASP A 536 -20.62 10.48 7.39
C ASP A 536 -21.00 9.13 8.04
N CYS A 537 -20.03 8.30 8.43
CA CYS A 537 -20.32 7.02 9.12
C CYS A 537 -21.18 7.22 10.38
N ILE A 538 -20.79 8.13 11.28
CA ILE A 538 -21.60 8.47 12.46
C ILE A 538 -22.94 9.08 12.05
N GLY A 539 -22.95 9.97 11.03
CA GLY A 539 -24.19 10.60 10.54
C GLY A 539 -25.20 9.58 10.00
N ARG A 540 -24.73 8.59 9.26
CA ARG A 540 -25.56 7.51 8.72
C ARG A 540 -25.86 6.41 9.74
N GLY A 541 -25.09 6.32 10.82
CA GLY A 541 -25.15 5.23 11.79
C GLY A 541 -24.73 3.89 11.22
N LYS A 542 -23.71 3.88 10.35
CA LYS A 542 -23.17 2.72 9.63
C LYS A 542 -21.65 2.67 9.72
N THR A 543 -21.11 1.46 9.74
CA THR A 543 -19.67 1.29 9.62
C THR A 543 -19.18 1.66 8.23
N ILE A 544 -17.88 1.87 8.10
CA ILE A 544 -17.25 2.15 6.81
C ILE A 544 -17.53 1.06 5.78
N LYS A 545 -17.58 -0.20 6.22
CA LYS A 545 -17.84 -1.37 5.35
C LYS A 545 -19.30 -1.49 4.94
N GLU A 546 -20.23 -0.95 5.72
CA GLU A 546 -21.67 -0.92 5.41
C GLU A 546 -22.07 0.25 4.51
N GLY A 547 -21.12 1.00 3.98
CA GLY A 547 -21.39 2.18 3.17
C GLY A 547 -21.68 3.43 4.00
N GLY A 548 -21.02 3.60 5.15
CA GLY A 548 -21.17 4.78 6.00
C GLY A 548 -20.40 6.00 5.51
N ALA A 549 -19.37 5.84 4.70
CA ALA A 549 -18.53 6.94 4.22
C ALA A 549 -19.19 7.79 3.12
N VAL A 550 -18.54 8.92 2.78
CA VAL A 550 -19.01 9.81 1.70
C VAL A 550 -18.78 9.19 0.33
N TYR A 551 -17.58 8.64 0.10
CA TYR A 551 -17.16 8.03 -1.17
C TYR A 551 -16.88 6.55 -1.00
N ASP A 552 -17.17 5.77 -2.05
CA ASP A 552 -16.99 4.34 -2.06
C ASP A 552 -16.61 3.83 -3.45
N PHE A 553 -15.32 3.72 -3.69
CA PHE A 553 -14.74 3.21 -4.93
C PHE A 553 -13.79 2.06 -4.61
N ILE A 554 -13.64 1.12 -5.53
CA ILE A 554 -12.78 -0.05 -5.38
C ILE A 554 -11.99 -0.32 -6.66
N SER A 555 -10.75 -0.79 -6.53
CA SER A 555 -9.88 -1.08 -7.65
C SER A 555 -9.35 -2.51 -7.62
N GLY A 556 -9.37 -3.17 -8.79
CA GLY A 556 -8.52 -4.33 -9.09
C GLY A 556 -7.19 -3.88 -9.66
N LEU A 557 -6.18 -4.75 -9.58
CA LEU A 557 -4.83 -4.50 -10.07
C LEU A 557 -4.49 -5.38 -11.28
N GLN A 558 -3.78 -4.82 -12.25
CA GLN A 558 -3.23 -5.53 -13.39
C GLN A 558 -1.71 -5.67 -13.25
N VAL A 559 -1.18 -6.84 -13.61
CA VAL A 559 0.24 -7.19 -13.48
C VAL A 559 0.77 -7.70 -14.82
N GLY A 560 2.02 -7.36 -15.14
CA GLY A 560 2.69 -7.82 -16.36
C GLY A 560 2.23 -7.11 -17.64
N ILE A 561 1.92 -5.83 -17.53
CA ILE A 561 1.41 -4.99 -18.63
C ILE A 561 2.38 -4.99 -19.81
N ALA A 562 3.66 -4.71 -19.55
CA ALA A 562 4.69 -4.69 -20.59
C ALA A 562 4.91 -6.07 -21.21
N ASN A 563 4.88 -7.14 -20.41
CA ASN A 563 5.00 -8.51 -20.94
C ASN A 563 3.82 -8.86 -21.86
N MET A 564 2.61 -8.39 -21.56
CA MET A 564 1.44 -8.56 -22.41
C MET A 564 1.63 -7.83 -23.75
N ALA A 565 2.01 -6.55 -23.70
CA ALA A 565 2.27 -5.74 -24.89
C ALA A 565 3.31 -6.40 -25.81
N ASP A 566 4.46 -6.74 -25.22
CA ASP A 566 5.60 -7.34 -25.93
C ASP A 566 5.24 -8.71 -26.52
N SER A 567 4.45 -9.52 -25.79
CA SER A 567 3.98 -10.83 -26.25
C SER A 567 3.03 -10.72 -27.45
N LEU A 568 2.06 -9.82 -27.36
CA LEU A 568 1.11 -9.58 -28.46
C LEU A 568 1.81 -9.05 -29.71
N ALA A 569 2.74 -8.11 -29.55
CA ALA A 569 3.53 -7.56 -30.64
C ALA A 569 4.41 -8.64 -31.31
N ALA A 570 5.04 -9.50 -30.52
CA ALA A 570 5.85 -10.60 -31.04
C ALA A 570 5.02 -11.61 -31.83
N ILE A 571 3.85 -12.02 -31.30
CA ILE A 571 2.94 -12.93 -32.01
C ILE A 571 2.43 -12.29 -33.30
N LYS A 572 1.90 -11.07 -33.23
CA LYS A 572 1.36 -10.34 -34.34
C LYS A 572 2.37 -10.25 -35.47
N LYS A 573 3.58 -9.78 -35.17
CA LYS A 573 4.63 -9.54 -36.17
C LYS A 573 5.26 -10.83 -36.68
N LEU A 574 5.78 -11.66 -35.76
CA LEU A 574 6.65 -12.78 -36.16
C LEU A 574 5.89 -14.01 -36.61
N VAL A 575 4.64 -14.20 -36.11
CA VAL A 575 3.83 -15.36 -36.46
C VAL A 575 2.88 -15.02 -37.63
N PHE A 576 2.04 -13.97 -37.50
CA PHE A 576 0.97 -13.73 -38.45
C PHE A 576 1.35 -12.80 -39.61
N GLU A 577 2.18 -11.78 -39.40
CA GLU A 577 2.57 -10.85 -40.49
C GLU A 577 3.78 -11.34 -41.28
N GLU A 578 4.84 -11.77 -40.61
CA GLU A 578 6.10 -12.18 -41.27
C GLU A 578 6.23 -13.68 -41.46
N GLY A 579 5.46 -14.51 -40.75
CA GLY A 579 5.48 -15.96 -40.86
C GLY A 579 6.84 -16.60 -40.55
N LYS A 580 7.68 -15.93 -39.74
CA LYS A 580 9.00 -16.40 -39.32
C LYS A 580 8.93 -17.52 -38.28
N ILE A 581 7.86 -17.57 -37.53
CA ILE A 581 7.59 -18.57 -36.52
C ILE A 581 6.17 -19.09 -36.74
N THR A 582 6.00 -20.39 -36.84
CA THR A 582 4.64 -20.96 -36.94
C THR A 582 3.98 -21.02 -35.54
N PRO A 583 2.63 -21.05 -35.47
CA PRO A 583 1.94 -21.25 -34.19
C PRO A 583 2.44 -22.51 -33.42
N ASP A 584 2.66 -23.61 -34.12
CA ASP A 584 3.20 -24.84 -33.53
C ASP A 584 4.60 -24.63 -32.94
N GLU A 585 5.50 -23.98 -33.67
CA GLU A 585 6.86 -23.71 -33.20
C GLU A 585 6.88 -22.79 -31.99
N LEU A 586 5.98 -21.80 -31.94
CA LEU A 586 5.87 -20.94 -30.76
C LEU A 586 5.36 -21.73 -29.54
N CYS A 587 4.33 -22.54 -29.70
CA CYS A 587 3.81 -23.37 -28.61
C CYS A 587 4.88 -24.34 -28.11
N ASP A 588 5.59 -25.04 -29.01
CA ASP A 588 6.67 -25.97 -28.65
C ASP A 588 7.80 -25.26 -27.89
N ALA A 589 8.11 -24.01 -28.28
CA ALA A 589 9.14 -23.21 -27.61
C ALA A 589 8.71 -22.77 -26.18
N LEU A 590 7.44 -22.41 -26.00
CA LEU A 590 6.89 -22.05 -24.70
C LEU A 590 6.79 -23.27 -23.75
N GLU A 591 6.32 -24.41 -24.25
CA GLU A 591 6.22 -25.67 -23.52
C GLU A 591 7.59 -26.21 -23.08
N ASP A 592 8.63 -26.03 -23.92
CA ASP A 592 10.03 -26.40 -23.65
C ASP A 592 10.77 -25.36 -22.80
N ASP A 593 10.16 -24.25 -22.42
CA ASP A 593 10.78 -23.12 -21.71
C ASP A 593 12.09 -22.64 -22.40
N PHE A 594 12.11 -22.68 -23.73
CA PHE A 594 13.25 -22.28 -24.56
C PHE A 594 14.55 -23.03 -24.25
N THR A 595 14.49 -24.27 -23.79
CA THR A 595 15.69 -25.02 -23.35
C THR A 595 16.46 -25.64 -24.53
N SER A 596 15.77 -26.09 -25.56
CA SER A 596 16.43 -26.69 -26.75
C SER A 596 17.11 -25.64 -27.63
N PRO A 597 18.20 -26.01 -28.37
CA PRO A 597 18.89 -25.07 -29.26
C PRO A 597 18.00 -24.43 -30.35
N LYS A 598 16.97 -25.15 -30.81
CA LYS A 598 15.96 -24.62 -31.76
C LYS A 598 15.14 -23.54 -31.05
N ASN A 599 14.63 -23.81 -29.88
CA ASN A 599 13.73 -22.92 -29.15
C ASN A 599 14.46 -21.71 -28.57
N GLN A 600 15.75 -21.82 -28.25
CA GLN A 600 16.59 -20.66 -27.91
C GLN A 600 16.74 -19.66 -29.07
N LYS A 601 16.73 -20.14 -30.34
CA LYS A 601 16.70 -19.23 -31.51
C LYS A 601 15.37 -18.49 -31.60
N ILE A 602 14.27 -19.20 -31.36
CA ILE A 602 12.94 -18.59 -31.31
C ILE A 602 12.90 -17.53 -30.19
N GLN A 603 13.38 -17.85 -28.99
CA GLN A 603 13.48 -16.88 -27.89
C GLN A 603 14.25 -15.61 -28.32
N LYS A 604 15.38 -15.75 -28.95
CA LYS A 604 16.16 -14.60 -29.46
C LYS A 604 15.38 -13.76 -30.47
N MET A 605 14.60 -14.38 -31.32
CA MET A 605 13.76 -13.67 -32.29
C MET A 605 12.64 -12.91 -31.56
N LEU A 606 11.96 -13.54 -30.58
CA LEU A 606 10.93 -12.90 -29.77
C LEU A 606 11.47 -11.68 -29.03
N ILE A 607 12.69 -11.75 -28.49
CA ILE A 607 13.33 -10.66 -27.75
C ILE A 607 13.80 -9.53 -28.67
N ASN A 608 14.43 -9.85 -29.81
CA ASN A 608 15.18 -8.86 -30.59
C ASN A 608 14.48 -8.37 -31.86
N ASP A 609 13.59 -9.18 -32.47
CA ASP A 609 13.00 -8.88 -33.77
C ASP A 609 11.59 -8.27 -33.67
N ALA A 610 10.96 -8.34 -32.50
CA ALA A 610 9.69 -7.69 -32.22
C ALA A 610 9.89 -6.34 -31.50
N PRO A 611 9.02 -5.34 -31.77
CA PRO A 611 9.05 -4.08 -31.02
C PRO A 611 8.70 -4.31 -29.54
N LYS A 612 9.23 -3.43 -28.68
CA LYS A 612 9.08 -3.54 -27.22
C LYS A 612 8.44 -2.28 -26.65
N TYR A 613 7.52 -2.46 -25.70
CA TYR A 613 6.89 -1.42 -24.92
C TYR A 613 7.94 -0.58 -24.16
N GLY A 614 7.69 0.70 -24.02
CA GLY A 614 8.61 1.64 -23.36
C GLY A 614 9.61 2.31 -24.31
N ASN A 615 9.42 2.17 -25.64
CA ASN A 615 10.28 2.76 -26.65
C ASN A 615 9.55 3.77 -27.58
N ASP A 616 8.35 4.23 -27.20
CA ASP A 616 7.51 5.15 -27.98
C ASP A 616 7.14 4.57 -29.37
N ILE A 617 6.70 3.31 -29.41
CA ILE A 617 6.33 2.60 -30.62
C ILE A 617 4.84 2.25 -30.58
N ASP A 618 4.00 2.96 -31.31
CA ASP A 618 2.54 2.77 -31.32
C ASP A 618 2.13 1.33 -31.59
N TYR A 619 2.84 0.64 -32.51
CA TYR A 619 2.58 -0.76 -32.86
C TYR A 619 2.50 -1.71 -31.67
N VAL A 620 3.31 -1.51 -30.63
CA VAL A 620 3.30 -2.35 -29.43
C VAL A 620 2.51 -1.70 -28.31
N ASP A 621 2.58 -0.38 -28.16
CA ASP A 621 1.94 0.33 -27.06
C ASP A 621 0.40 0.26 -27.17
N ASP A 622 -0.17 0.38 -28.40
CA ASP A 622 -1.62 0.33 -28.62
C ASP A 622 -2.23 -1.05 -28.31
N LEU A 623 -1.46 -2.14 -28.45
CA LEU A 623 -1.96 -3.50 -28.19
C LEU A 623 -2.35 -3.70 -26.70
N VAL A 624 -1.59 -3.13 -25.77
CA VAL A 624 -1.92 -3.26 -24.36
C VAL A 624 -3.00 -2.27 -23.92
N VAL A 625 -3.11 -1.13 -24.59
CA VAL A 625 -4.22 -0.19 -24.40
C VAL A 625 -5.55 -0.89 -24.70
N GLU A 626 -5.63 -1.61 -25.83
CA GLU A 626 -6.82 -2.39 -26.19
C GLU A 626 -7.20 -3.41 -25.11
N VAL A 627 -6.24 -4.13 -24.52
CA VAL A 627 -6.51 -5.09 -23.44
C VAL A 627 -7.00 -4.38 -22.17
N TYR A 628 -6.43 -3.20 -21.87
CA TYR A 628 -6.88 -2.39 -20.74
C TYR A 628 -8.31 -1.92 -20.93
N ASP A 629 -8.65 -1.42 -22.10
CA ASP A 629 -10.01 -0.97 -22.42
C ASP A 629 -11.01 -2.12 -22.27
N GLN A 630 -10.69 -3.31 -22.77
CA GLN A 630 -11.54 -4.52 -22.59
C GLN A 630 -11.76 -4.85 -21.10
N TYR A 631 -10.71 -4.76 -20.27
CA TYR A 631 -10.79 -4.96 -18.84
C TYR A 631 -11.65 -3.89 -18.15
N ILE A 632 -11.42 -2.61 -18.44
CA ILE A 632 -12.12 -1.47 -17.86
C ILE A 632 -13.61 -1.51 -18.24
N ASP A 633 -13.90 -1.79 -19.50
CA ASP A 633 -15.29 -1.92 -20.01
C ASP A 633 -16.04 -3.04 -19.33
N GLU A 634 -15.36 -4.16 -19.03
CA GLU A 634 -15.98 -5.26 -18.31
C GLU A 634 -16.23 -4.89 -16.84
N MET A 635 -15.22 -4.31 -16.16
CA MET A 635 -15.31 -3.90 -14.75
C MET A 635 -16.46 -2.91 -14.50
N LYS A 636 -16.67 -1.95 -15.41
CA LYS A 636 -17.72 -0.92 -15.29
C LYS A 636 -19.14 -1.50 -15.25
N LYS A 637 -19.36 -2.74 -15.69
CA LYS A 637 -20.67 -3.39 -15.65
C LYS A 637 -21.09 -3.81 -14.24
N TYR A 638 -20.16 -3.89 -13.30
CA TYR A 638 -20.41 -4.47 -11.98
C TYR A 638 -20.24 -3.43 -10.88
N PRO A 639 -21.32 -3.05 -10.15
CA PRO A 639 -21.21 -2.21 -8.98
C PRO A 639 -20.50 -2.96 -7.84
N ASN A 640 -19.96 -2.22 -6.88
CA ASN A 640 -19.45 -2.84 -5.66
C ASN A 640 -20.58 -3.18 -4.66
N THR A 641 -20.27 -3.87 -3.55
CA THR A 641 -21.26 -4.31 -2.57
C THR A 641 -22.01 -3.17 -1.89
N ARG A 642 -21.46 -1.95 -1.89
CA ARG A 642 -22.05 -0.76 -1.27
C ARG A 642 -22.93 0.07 -2.21
N TYR A 643 -22.99 -0.32 -3.45
CA TYR A 643 -23.84 0.38 -4.44
C TYR A 643 -25.30 0.49 -3.97
N GLY A 644 -25.84 1.70 -4.01
CA GLY A 644 -27.21 2.00 -3.56
C GLY A 644 -27.40 2.11 -2.06
N ARG A 645 -26.33 1.93 -1.25
CA ARG A 645 -26.40 2.08 0.22
C ARG A 645 -26.06 3.48 0.74
N GLY A 646 -25.89 4.44 -0.16
CA GLY A 646 -25.77 5.86 0.18
C GLY A 646 -24.50 6.58 -0.22
N PRO A 647 -23.29 5.97 -0.24
CA PRO A 647 -22.09 6.63 -0.71
C PRO A 647 -22.17 7.04 -2.18
N ILE A 648 -21.45 8.11 -2.52
CA ILE A 648 -21.15 8.46 -3.90
C ILE A 648 -20.12 7.45 -4.42
N GLY A 649 -20.28 6.97 -5.65
CA GLY A 649 -19.41 5.95 -6.26
C GLY A 649 -20.13 4.63 -6.43
N GLY A 650 -19.70 3.59 -5.74
CA GLY A 650 -20.19 2.22 -5.90
C GLY A 650 -19.73 1.59 -7.21
N ILE A 651 -18.65 2.12 -7.79
CA ILE A 651 -18.07 1.68 -9.05
C ILE A 651 -16.68 1.07 -8.83
N ARG A 652 -16.24 0.33 -9.85
CA ARG A 652 -14.93 -0.30 -9.93
C ARG A 652 -14.07 0.39 -10.97
N TYR A 653 -12.79 0.53 -10.72
CA TYR A 653 -11.82 1.08 -11.66
C TYR A 653 -10.52 0.27 -11.67
N ALA A 654 -9.62 0.55 -12.62
CA ALA A 654 -8.35 -0.13 -12.77
C ALA A 654 -7.25 0.49 -11.90
N GLY A 655 -6.18 -0.29 -11.64
CA GLY A 655 -4.93 0.15 -11.01
C GLY A 655 -3.75 -0.65 -11.54
N THR A 656 -2.54 -0.14 -11.37
CA THR A 656 -1.32 -0.82 -11.81
C THR A 656 -0.29 -1.02 -10.71
N SER A 657 -0.68 -0.78 -9.45
CA SER A 657 0.23 -0.95 -8.32
C SER A 657 0.48 -2.43 -8.05
N SER A 658 1.64 -2.93 -8.45
CA SER A 658 1.96 -4.35 -8.32
C SER A 658 2.59 -4.73 -6.99
N ILE A 659 3.03 -3.76 -6.16
CA ILE A 659 3.91 -4.04 -5.03
C ILE A 659 5.09 -4.93 -5.49
N SER A 660 5.48 -6.00 -4.79
CA SER A 660 6.38 -7.04 -5.35
C SER A 660 5.61 -8.22 -5.97
N ALA A 661 4.30 -8.05 -6.25
CA ALA A 661 3.48 -9.12 -6.81
C ALA A 661 3.91 -9.54 -8.23
N ASN A 662 4.62 -8.67 -8.97
CA ASN A 662 5.24 -9.04 -10.24
C ASN A 662 6.21 -10.24 -10.07
N VAL A 663 6.92 -10.35 -8.94
CA VAL A 663 7.78 -11.49 -8.61
C VAL A 663 6.92 -12.73 -8.33
N GLY A 664 5.99 -12.64 -7.37
CA GLY A 664 5.13 -13.77 -6.99
C GLY A 664 4.21 -14.24 -8.13
N GLN A 665 3.64 -13.32 -8.90
CA GLN A 665 2.83 -13.65 -10.08
C GLN A 665 3.68 -14.24 -11.21
N GLY A 666 4.91 -13.76 -11.39
CA GLY A 666 5.87 -14.32 -12.34
C GLY A 666 6.23 -15.77 -12.02
N MET A 667 6.44 -16.09 -10.74
CA MET A 667 6.70 -17.47 -10.27
C MET A 667 5.56 -18.43 -10.63
N ASN A 668 4.33 -17.91 -10.75
CA ASN A 668 3.13 -18.66 -11.11
C ASN A 668 2.74 -18.49 -12.60
N THR A 669 3.68 -18.08 -13.47
CA THR A 669 3.44 -17.87 -14.89
C THR A 669 4.49 -18.64 -15.71
N MET A 670 4.02 -19.46 -16.64
CA MET A 670 4.87 -20.20 -17.57
C MET A 670 5.57 -19.26 -18.57
N ALA A 671 6.43 -19.79 -19.42
CA ALA A 671 7.12 -19.02 -20.45
C ALA A 671 6.14 -18.19 -21.31
N THR A 672 6.54 -16.98 -21.70
CA THR A 672 5.67 -16.04 -22.41
C THR A 672 6.22 -15.64 -23.78
N PRO A 673 5.36 -15.27 -24.75
CA PRO A 673 5.76 -14.97 -26.13
C PRO A 673 6.67 -13.73 -26.31
N ASP A 674 6.88 -12.92 -25.28
CA ASP A 674 7.89 -11.85 -25.26
C ASP A 674 9.33 -12.37 -25.12
N GLY A 675 9.50 -13.69 -24.85
CA GLY A 675 10.78 -14.38 -24.65
C GLY A 675 11.15 -14.57 -23.17
N ARG A 676 10.28 -14.19 -22.19
CA ARG A 676 10.46 -14.44 -20.77
C ARG A 676 10.34 -15.93 -20.48
N LYS A 677 11.23 -16.48 -19.67
CA LYS A 677 11.16 -17.86 -19.21
C LYS A 677 10.10 -18.07 -18.12
N ALA A 678 9.70 -19.33 -17.97
CA ALA A 678 8.81 -19.72 -16.88
C ALA A 678 9.40 -19.35 -15.52
N HIS A 679 8.53 -18.93 -14.60
CA HIS A 679 8.86 -18.62 -13.20
C HIS A 679 9.77 -17.38 -12.98
N GLU A 680 10.17 -16.68 -14.04
CA GLU A 680 10.86 -15.39 -13.91
C GLU A 680 9.87 -14.27 -13.52
N PRO A 681 10.33 -13.17 -12.85
CA PRO A 681 9.47 -12.03 -12.56
C PRO A 681 8.81 -11.44 -13.81
N LEU A 682 7.61 -10.90 -13.65
CA LEU A 682 6.94 -10.03 -14.63
C LEU A 682 7.43 -8.59 -14.48
N ALA A 683 7.12 -7.73 -15.44
CA ALA A 683 7.31 -6.29 -15.31
C ALA A 683 6.40 -5.72 -14.20
N GLU A 684 6.94 -4.79 -13.42
CA GLU A 684 6.22 -4.15 -12.32
C GLU A 684 5.39 -2.94 -12.79
N GLY A 685 4.19 -2.79 -12.26
CA GLY A 685 3.30 -1.67 -12.59
C GLY A 685 3.11 -1.50 -14.08
N CYS A 686 3.29 -0.28 -14.57
CA CYS A 686 3.30 0.04 -16.01
C CYS A 686 4.72 0.25 -16.56
N SER A 687 5.76 -0.12 -15.81
CA SER A 687 7.15 -0.04 -16.26
C SER A 687 7.43 -1.03 -17.39
N PRO A 688 8.36 -0.72 -18.30
CA PRO A 688 8.80 -1.66 -19.33
C PRO A 688 9.40 -2.95 -18.75
N ALA A 689 9.39 -4.01 -19.52
CA ALA A 689 10.10 -5.24 -19.16
C ALA A 689 11.62 -4.96 -19.05
N HIS A 690 12.28 -5.66 -18.13
CA HIS A 690 13.68 -5.41 -17.78
C HIS A 690 14.61 -5.40 -19.02
N SER A 691 15.38 -4.34 -19.16
CA SER A 691 16.34 -4.14 -20.26
C SER A 691 15.73 -4.06 -21.68
N MET A 692 14.40 -3.88 -21.79
CA MET A 692 13.72 -3.76 -23.07
C MET A 692 13.52 -2.29 -23.52
N ASP A 693 13.55 -1.35 -22.61
CA ASP A 693 13.45 0.11 -22.82
C ASP A 693 14.80 0.71 -23.20
N LYS A 694 15.10 0.73 -24.50
CA LYS A 694 16.42 1.13 -25.05
C LYS A 694 16.44 2.56 -25.57
N SER A 695 15.29 3.23 -25.62
CA SER A 695 15.15 4.57 -26.23
C SER A 695 15.20 5.71 -25.21
N GLY A 696 15.52 5.40 -23.94
CA GLY A 696 15.67 6.36 -22.85
C GLY A 696 14.37 6.76 -22.15
N PRO A 697 14.45 7.53 -21.05
CA PRO A 697 13.32 7.77 -20.15
C PRO A 697 12.16 8.54 -20.80
N THR A 698 12.45 9.43 -21.77
CA THR A 698 11.40 10.16 -22.49
C THR A 698 10.52 9.24 -23.32
N ALA A 699 11.10 8.20 -23.95
CA ALA A 699 10.34 7.22 -24.71
C ALA A 699 9.48 6.36 -23.77
N VAL A 700 10.01 5.97 -22.61
CA VAL A 700 9.23 5.27 -21.58
C VAL A 700 8.01 6.11 -21.18
N PHE A 701 8.19 7.40 -20.89
CA PHE A 701 7.10 8.29 -20.49
C PHE A 701 6.02 8.40 -21.55
N LYS A 702 6.40 8.47 -22.84
CA LYS A 702 5.45 8.49 -23.96
C LYS A 702 4.68 7.17 -24.11
N SER A 703 5.33 6.03 -23.98
CA SER A 703 4.64 4.74 -24.02
C SER A 703 3.64 4.60 -22.86
N VAL A 704 4.05 4.95 -21.63
CA VAL A 704 3.18 4.90 -20.44
C VAL A 704 1.99 5.85 -20.58
N SER A 705 2.19 7.01 -21.19
CA SER A 705 1.15 8.03 -21.37
C SER A 705 0.05 7.65 -22.37
N LYS A 706 0.27 6.60 -23.15
CA LYS A 706 -0.78 6.03 -24.04
C LYS A 706 -1.80 5.19 -23.28
N LEU A 707 -1.44 4.69 -22.09
CA LEU A 707 -2.42 3.99 -21.23
C LEU A 707 -3.55 4.95 -20.83
N PRO A 708 -4.77 4.45 -20.61
CA PRO A 708 -5.91 5.27 -20.21
C PRO A 708 -5.80 5.76 -18.77
N THR A 709 -4.82 6.64 -18.48
CA THR A 709 -4.45 7.09 -17.14
C THR A 709 -5.59 7.70 -16.34
N HIS A 710 -6.52 8.41 -16.99
CA HIS A 710 -7.74 8.95 -16.37
C HIS A 710 -8.70 7.86 -15.88
N GLU A 711 -8.71 6.69 -16.52
CA GLU A 711 -9.54 5.55 -16.12
C GLU A 711 -8.85 4.64 -15.10
N ILE A 712 -7.51 4.67 -15.07
CA ILE A 712 -6.71 3.88 -14.12
C ILE A 712 -6.55 4.69 -12.81
N THR A 713 -7.68 5.06 -12.20
CA THR A 713 -7.72 5.94 -11.01
C THR A 713 -7.17 5.27 -9.75
N GLY A 714 -7.04 3.93 -9.74
CA GLY A 714 -6.43 3.16 -8.66
C GLY A 714 -4.91 3.29 -8.57
N GLY A 715 -4.30 4.15 -9.39
CA GLY A 715 -2.86 4.43 -9.41
C GLY A 715 -2.14 3.81 -10.61
N VAL A 716 -1.30 4.61 -11.25
CA VAL A 716 -0.45 4.19 -12.39
C VAL A 716 1.00 4.20 -11.95
N LEU A 717 1.52 3.06 -11.54
CA LEU A 717 2.87 2.94 -10.98
C LEU A 717 3.91 2.90 -12.08
N LEU A 718 4.83 3.89 -12.10
CA LEU A 718 6.00 3.89 -12.97
C LEU A 718 7.28 3.99 -12.14
N ASN A 719 8.15 2.98 -12.27
CA ASN A 719 9.50 2.98 -11.72
C ASN A 719 10.51 3.46 -12.76
N GLN A 720 11.45 4.28 -12.31
CA GLN A 720 12.66 4.64 -13.05
C GLN A 720 13.88 4.35 -12.19
N LYS A 721 15.00 3.98 -12.80
CA LYS A 721 16.26 3.74 -12.11
C LYS A 721 17.34 4.58 -12.77
N VAL A 722 18.03 5.39 -11.97
CA VAL A 722 19.16 6.22 -12.39
C VAL A 722 20.34 6.01 -11.45
N THR A 723 21.56 6.23 -11.95
CA THR A 723 22.73 6.12 -11.09
C THR A 723 22.96 7.41 -10.30
N PRO A 724 23.56 7.35 -9.09
CA PRO A 724 23.92 8.55 -8.33
C PRO A 724 24.81 9.53 -9.12
N GLN A 725 25.70 9.00 -9.98
CA GLN A 725 26.59 9.79 -10.83
C GLN A 725 25.84 10.69 -11.80
N MET A 726 24.67 10.22 -12.30
CA MET A 726 23.84 10.99 -13.22
C MET A 726 23.22 12.23 -12.56
N LEU A 727 23.00 12.23 -11.25
CA LEU A 727 22.45 13.36 -10.51
C LEU A 727 23.53 14.17 -9.79
N SER A 728 24.80 13.98 -10.12
CA SER A 728 25.92 14.66 -9.47
C SER A 728 26.12 16.10 -9.93
N THR A 729 25.57 16.49 -11.08
CA THR A 729 25.68 17.86 -11.64
C THR A 729 24.36 18.59 -11.61
N GLU A 730 24.43 19.92 -11.46
CA GLU A 730 23.23 20.78 -11.48
C GLU A 730 22.50 20.70 -12.83
N GLU A 731 23.26 20.62 -13.94
CA GLU A 731 22.70 20.45 -15.28
C GLU A 731 21.82 19.19 -15.39
N ASN A 732 22.29 18.05 -14.88
CA ASN A 732 21.54 16.79 -14.94
C ASN A 732 20.32 16.79 -14.00
N LYS A 733 20.40 17.44 -12.84
CA LYS A 733 19.24 17.65 -11.99
C LYS A 733 18.17 18.46 -12.71
N GLN A 734 18.54 19.54 -13.36
CA GLN A 734 17.62 20.37 -14.16
C GLN A 734 17.03 19.58 -15.34
N LYS A 735 17.81 18.71 -16.02
CA LYS A 735 17.29 17.82 -17.05
C LYS A 735 16.23 16.86 -16.47
N LEU A 736 16.49 16.26 -15.32
CA LEU A 736 15.53 15.38 -14.65
C LEU A 736 14.24 16.14 -14.28
N GLU A 737 14.37 17.33 -13.69
CA GLU A 737 13.24 18.21 -13.40
C GLU A 737 12.40 18.48 -14.66
N MET A 738 13.05 18.88 -15.76
CA MET A 738 12.36 19.16 -17.02
C MET A 738 11.65 17.92 -17.60
N ILE A 739 12.24 16.73 -17.47
CA ILE A 739 11.64 15.46 -17.91
C ILE A 739 10.40 15.17 -17.07
N ILE A 740 10.46 15.28 -15.74
CA ILE A 740 9.32 15.07 -14.84
C ILE A 740 8.21 16.09 -15.14
N ARG A 741 8.55 17.38 -15.27
CA ARG A 741 7.58 18.44 -15.62
C ARG A 741 6.92 18.19 -16.98
N THR A 742 7.69 17.70 -17.97
CA THR A 742 7.15 17.37 -19.29
C THR A 742 6.19 16.19 -19.21
N PHE A 743 6.54 15.15 -18.46
CA PHE A 743 5.70 13.99 -18.26
C PHE A 743 4.33 14.38 -17.68
N PHE A 744 4.30 15.21 -16.65
CA PHE A 744 3.06 15.60 -16.00
C PHE A 744 2.29 16.71 -16.77
N ASN A 745 2.98 17.68 -17.36
CA ASN A 745 2.33 18.82 -17.99
C ASN A 745 1.90 18.60 -19.44
N ARG A 746 2.47 17.59 -20.14
CA ARG A 746 2.31 17.40 -21.59
C ARG A 746 1.90 15.98 -22.00
N LEU A 747 2.15 15.02 -21.14
CA LEU A 747 1.97 13.60 -21.46
C LEU A 747 0.96 12.90 -20.53
N ASP A 748 0.19 13.67 -19.77
CA ASP A 748 -0.82 13.13 -18.84
C ASP A 748 -0.28 12.01 -17.92
N GLY A 749 0.99 12.16 -17.50
CA GLY A 749 1.62 11.25 -16.55
C GLY A 749 0.90 11.28 -15.21
N TYR A 750 0.67 10.11 -14.63
CA TYR A 750 -0.03 9.97 -13.35
C TYR A 750 0.94 10.03 -12.16
N HIS A 751 2.00 9.20 -12.22
CA HIS A 751 2.95 9.01 -11.13
C HIS A 751 4.32 8.58 -11.67
N VAL A 752 5.38 8.99 -10.98
CA VAL A 752 6.74 8.47 -11.20
C VAL A 752 7.51 8.41 -9.89
N GLN A 753 8.34 7.38 -9.75
CA GLN A 753 9.27 7.21 -8.62
C GLN A 753 10.63 6.72 -9.13
N TYR A 754 11.67 7.00 -8.34
CA TYR A 754 13.05 6.76 -8.76
C TYR A 754 13.83 5.89 -7.77
N ASN A 755 14.54 4.91 -8.28
CA ASN A 755 15.68 4.28 -7.61
C ASN A 755 16.96 5.01 -8.02
N VAL A 756 17.64 5.63 -7.08
CA VAL A 756 18.94 6.29 -7.31
C VAL A 756 20.03 5.40 -6.74
N VAL A 757 20.35 4.34 -7.47
CA VAL A 757 21.31 3.31 -7.06
C VAL A 757 21.92 2.64 -8.30
N SER A 758 23.21 2.31 -8.27
CA SER A 758 23.86 1.57 -9.36
C SER A 758 23.63 0.07 -9.24
N ARG A 759 23.62 -0.62 -10.37
CA ARG A 759 23.56 -2.09 -10.42
C ARG A 759 24.72 -2.73 -9.67
N ASP A 760 25.92 -2.16 -9.77
CA ASP A 760 27.11 -2.68 -9.09
C ASP A 760 26.97 -2.60 -7.57
N THR A 761 26.38 -1.51 -7.04
CA THR A 761 26.09 -1.37 -5.60
C THR A 761 25.10 -2.45 -5.14
N LEU A 762 24.05 -2.72 -5.92
CA LEU A 762 23.08 -3.75 -5.58
C LEU A 762 23.67 -5.16 -5.61
N ILE A 763 24.52 -5.47 -6.61
CA ILE A 763 25.24 -6.74 -6.69
C ILE A 763 26.23 -6.90 -5.53
N ASP A 764 26.91 -5.84 -5.14
CA ASP A 764 27.82 -5.87 -3.98
C ASP A 764 27.04 -6.07 -2.68
N ALA A 765 25.89 -5.38 -2.53
CA ALA A 765 25.02 -5.52 -1.37
C ALA A 765 24.43 -6.94 -1.23
N GLN A 766 24.09 -7.60 -2.35
CA GLN A 766 23.62 -8.97 -2.33
C GLN A 766 24.73 -9.96 -1.90
N LYS A 767 25.99 -9.68 -2.26
CA LYS A 767 27.16 -10.51 -1.89
C LYS A 767 27.69 -10.21 -0.48
N HIS A 768 27.59 -8.98 -0.05
CA HIS A 768 28.17 -8.46 1.18
C HIS A 768 27.14 -7.65 1.98
N PRO A 769 26.02 -8.27 2.42
CA PRO A 769 24.93 -7.59 3.09
C PRO A 769 25.36 -6.85 4.38
N GLU A 770 26.39 -7.33 5.04
CA GLU A 770 26.95 -6.71 6.24
C GLU A 770 27.57 -5.32 6.02
N LYS A 771 27.94 -4.99 4.78
CA LYS A 771 28.50 -3.69 4.39
C LYS A 771 27.41 -2.68 3.98
N HIS A 772 26.19 -3.14 3.73
CA HIS A 772 25.10 -2.36 3.16
C HIS A 772 23.81 -2.51 4.00
N LYS A 773 23.93 -2.56 5.34
CA LYS A 773 22.80 -2.78 6.25
C LYS A 773 21.70 -1.75 6.12
N ASP A 774 22.05 -0.53 5.78
CA ASP A 774 21.18 0.64 5.66
C ASP A 774 20.82 1.00 4.21
N LEU A 775 21.18 0.14 3.24
CA LEU A 775 20.81 0.34 1.84
C LEU A 775 19.31 0.19 1.67
N ILE A 776 18.64 1.28 1.31
CA ILE A 776 17.22 1.31 1.00
C ILE A 776 17.05 1.30 -0.52
N VAL A 777 16.03 0.60 -1.00
CA VAL A 777 15.64 0.56 -2.40
C VAL A 777 14.15 0.80 -2.56
N ARG A 778 13.76 1.39 -3.68
CA ARG A 778 12.35 1.46 -4.08
C ARG A 778 11.93 0.16 -4.74
N VAL A 779 11.02 -0.55 -4.15
CA VAL A 779 10.51 -1.82 -4.71
C VAL A 779 9.47 -1.53 -5.79
N ALA A 780 8.24 -1.24 -5.41
CA ALA A 780 7.19 -0.78 -6.30
C ALA A 780 6.10 -0.10 -5.45
N GLY A 781 6.11 1.24 -5.42
CA GLY A 781 5.21 2.03 -4.59
C GLY A 781 5.64 2.18 -3.12
N TYR A 782 6.67 1.49 -2.68
CA TYR A 782 7.22 1.56 -1.34
C TYR A 782 8.72 1.31 -1.34
N SER A 783 9.39 1.70 -0.25
CA SER A 783 10.81 1.46 -0.03
C SER A 783 11.02 0.39 1.04
N ALA A 784 12.12 -0.36 0.92
CA ALA A 784 12.52 -1.37 1.89
C ALA A 784 14.05 -1.39 2.02
N PHE A 785 14.57 -1.90 3.13
CA PHE A 785 15.97 -2.26 3.22
C PHE A 785 16.26 -3.42 2.24
N PHE A 786 17.29 -3.26 1.42
CA PHE A 786 17.61 -4.25 0.38
C PHE A 786 17.87 -5.65 0.95
N ASN A 787 18.52 -5.70 2.10
CA ASN A 787 18.96 -6.95 2.73
C ASN A 787 17.84 -7.76 3.39
N VAL A 788 16.64 -7.17 3.60
CA VAL A 788 15.47 -7.91 4.14
C VAL A 788 14.61 -8.53 3.04
N LEU A 789 14.86 -8.15 1.79
CA LEU A 789 14.14 -8.68 0.63
C LEU A 789 14.59 -10.10 0.30
N SER A 790 13.67 -10.92 -0.20
CA SER A 790 14.00 -12.22 -0.77
C SER A 790 14.96 -12.09 -1.96
N LYS A 791 15.76 -13.13 -2.20
CA LYS A 791 16.70 -13.13 -3.33
C LYS A 791 16.01 -12.84 -4.67
N ALA A 792 14.82 -13.39 -4.89
CA ALA A 792 14.05 -13.17 -6.11
C ALA A 792 13.67 -11.70 -6.31
N THR A 793 13.27 -11.00 -5.24
CA THR A 793 12.97 -9.56 -5.28
C THR A 793 14.24 -8.72 -5.46
N GLN A 794 15.36 -9.11 -4.84
CA GLN A 794 16.66 -8.45 -5.07
C GLN A 794 17.08 -8.57 -6.54
N ASP A 795 16.97 -9.76 -7.12
CA ASP A 795 17.33 -10.02 -8.52
C ASP A 795 16.44 -9.22 -9.50
N ASP A 796 15.15 -9.08 -9.20
CA ASP A 796 14.21 -8.22 -9.93
C ASP A 796 14.70 -6.76 -9.96
N ILE A 797 15.03 -6.18 -8.79
CA ILE A 797 15.51 -4.78 -8.69
C ILE A 797 16.85 -4.59 -9.39
N ILE A 798 17.76 -5.56 -9.29
CA ILE A 798 19.05 -5.54 -10.01
C ILE A 798 18.81 -5.54 -11.53
N GLY A 799 17.83 -6.31 -12.01
CA GLY A 799 17.52 -6.46 -13.44
C GLY A 799 16.90 -5.24 -14.12
N ARG A 800 16.36 -4.29 -13.34
CA ARG A 800 15.70 -3.08 -13.89
C ARG A 800 16.67 -2.21 -14.67
N THR A 801 16.18 -1.60 -15.76
CA THR A 801 17.00 -0.77 -16.66
C THR A 801 17.54 0.47 -15.93
N GLU A 802 18.84 0.73 -16.07
CA GLU A 802 19.45 2.00 -15.66
C GLU A 802 19.27 3.02 -16.78
N GLN A 803 18.45 4.05 -16.52
CA GLN A 803 18.20 5.11 -17.49
C GLN A 803 19.37 6.09 -17.54
N THR A 804 19.62 6.64 -18.74
CA THR A 804 20.59 7.71 -18.98
C THR A 804 19.85 9.00 -19.36
N LEU A 805 20.23 10.16 -18.74
CA LEU A 805 19.60 11.48 -18.94
C LEU A 805 20.25 12.25 -20.12
#